data_f83e7a10f86a19db280b112aec44c020
#
_entry.id   f83e7a10f86a19db280b112aec44c020
#
_cell.length_a   1.000
_cell.length_b   1.000
_cell.length_c   1.000
_cell.angle_alpha   90.00
_cell.angle_beta   90.00
_cell.angle_gamma   90.00
#
_symmetry.space_group_name_H-M   'P 1'
#
loop_
_entity.id
_entity.type
_entity.pdbx_description
1 polymer ?
#
loop_
_entity_poly.entity_id
_entity_poly.type
_entity_poly.pdbx_seq_one_letter_code
_entity_poly.pdbx_strand_id
1 'polypeptide(L)'
;MEKKLLNQFYLDKEKDIIINIYRESPDEVTYVLETPNHNTGNLITNLAKICQVETVKDEKDMKIITGTLPASINGDNEIVYILRLGGIKIANIYENGKVEIKAKIPAITKTLMSQTKDYKLPIEKTIVKSYILKKSKFRTDLHTHMNANLSPDALIALGIKHQLRYPLYYIKKLNLKMSKEQEEKIAKQRKSVEEQFKDSSLIGKYLTRKIDDNTFINFADFILNNLENAAYNIAKIRISLAILKDGQAVFTNLEKLYIYRYVFCKGKECEEKIQLEQEKIEQIPEKDIKKMLILMLKDTEKEELKNITLRQDKLLWIAREYQKQGINYVEIADTDLVKANGPAIQLIEELHVIMPYIEKETGVKIRFLAAMRRIPLTIIKDQIIGGNYLRENLDVLKTVAKSPYVVGSDFIGEEINDIADLKPAIKELVEYVGEVDEDFTIRIHAGENDSLRDNVAKSIKCVKEALKPGQKMPKVRLGHGLYTADLSTLEGKKLMQEMRDSNVILEFQLTSNVRLNNLSNLDIHPLKTYLQNEIRCVQGTDGCGFYGVDTIDEQLALQNLLGLTDKEFEQMREVEDEVIEQGEKYFNKKQKEFEEFLEGRSIVDALTRLEKENHEKSKNNNMPMRINHNIEAESILKGKIKQLPEDKVPIIIAGGSFNKKGKTTEVTEEGRKILEQLIKNIDAKKAYFVIGHKMQGYEKEIIDISKKMNKNFEIDAIIPKMISKEESNNLLTDRLNGIRISIESDEMGIYKSFNYEIFERRKSVVMAFDGNWPVSNLVQEAKNGKGKAKIYVNEETPILSDKAKTLGGYVIPFNVRQNIVERILEDNPEIVEQSSDVYKRVDL
;
A
#
# COMPACT_ATOMS: atom_id res chain seq x y z
N MET A 1 46.13 -3.32 17.29
CA MET A 1 46.27 -3.96 15.95
C MET A 1 46.05 -2.87 14.93
N GLU A 2 46.79 -2.86 13.83
CA GLU A 2 46.56 -1.90 12.74
C GLU A 2 45.24 -2.23 12.07
N LYS A 3 44.38 -1.22 11.89
CA LYS A 3 43.14 -1.37 11.12
C LYS A 3 43.48 -1.82 9.70
N LYS A 4 43.00 -2.99 9.30
CA LYS A 4 43.22 -3.51 7.95
C LYS A 4 42.07 -3.06 7.05
N LEU A 5 42.35 -2.23 6.04
CA LEU A 5 41.38 -1.88 5.01
C LEU A 5 40.96 -3.15 4.24
N LEU A 6 39.66 -3.50 4.32
CA LEU A 6 39.10 -4.63 3.60
C LEU A 6 38.67 -4.21 2.19
N ASN A 7 38.00 -3.08 2.07
CA ASN A 7 37.53 -2.57 0.81
C ASN A 7 37.20 -1.08 0.86
N GLN A 8 37.21 -0.47 -0.30
CA GLN A 8 36.79 0.91 -0.54
C GLN A 8 35.87 0.95 -1.75
N PHE A 9 34.76 1.67 -1.67
CA PHE A 9 33.89 1.89 -2.82
C PHE A 9 33.15 3.21 -2.72
N TYR A 10 32.76 3.73 -3.89
CA TYR A 10 31.94 4.93 -3.95
C TYR A 10 30.48 4.57 -3.68
N LEU A 11 29.89 5.21 -2.70
CA LEU A 11 28.46 5.17 -2.48
C LEU A 11 27.73 6.06 -3.50
N ASP A 12 28.33 7.17 -3.86
CA ASP A 12 27.94 8.02 -4.99
C ASP A 12 29.21 8.66 -5.61
N LYS A 13 29.56 8.22 -6.81
CA LYS A 13 30.78 8.68 -7.48
C LYS A 13 30.67 10.12 -7.99
N GLU A 14 29.46 10.56 -8.36
CA GLU A 14 29.23 11.93 -8.84
C GLU A 14 29.29 12.96 -7.71
N LYS A 15 29.06 12.50 -6.46
CA LYS A 15 29.07 13.33 -5.26
C LYS A 15 30.25 13.08 -4.34
N ASP A 16 31.21 12.32 -4.80
CA ASP A 16 32.41 11.95 -4.04
C ASP A 16 32.11 11.37 -2.64
N ILE A 17 31.04 10.56 -2.55
CA ILE A 17 30.73 9.87 -1.31
C ILE A 17 31.39 8.51 -1.31
N ILE A 18 32.37 8.34 -0.42
CA ILE A 18 33.21 7.16 -0.32
C ILE A 18 32.92 6.45 1.00
N ILE A 19 32.86 5.13 0.97
CA ILE A 19 32.82 4.29 2.16
C ILE A 19 34.03 3.35 2.17
N ASN A 20 34.77 3.39 3.25
CA ASN A 20 35.93 2.53 3.52
C ASN A 20 35.50 1.53 4.62
N ILE A 21 35.80 0.25 4.42
CA ILE A 21 35.47 -0.80 5.37
C ILE A 21 36.74 -1.40 5.90
N TYR A 22 36.88 -1.43 7.22
CA TYR A 22 38.06 -1.92 7.94
C TYR A 22 37.68 -3.08 8.84
N ARG A 23 38.60 -4.03 9.00
CA ARG A 23 38.53 -5.06 10.03
C ARG A 23 39.47 -4.67 11.18
N GLU A 24 38.92 -4.52 12.38
CA GLU A 24 39.67 -4.23 13.60
C GLU A 24 39.99 -5.49 14.40
N SER A 25 39.09 -6.47 14.37
CA SER A 25 39.25 -7.80 14.99
C SER A 25 38.50 -8.84 14.15
N PRO A 26 38.66 -10.15 14.45
CA PRO A 26 37.86 -11.18 13.78
C PRO A 26 36.36 -10.94 13.83
N ASP A 27 35.89 -10.32 14.90
CA ASP A 27 34.48 -10.13 15.20
C ASP A 27 33.99 -8.69 14.98
N GLU A 28 34.88 -7.75 14.59
CA GLU A 28 34.55 -6.35 14.49
C GLU A 28 35.01 -5.77 13.16
N VAL A 29 34.05 -5.23 12.43
CA VAL A 29 34.25 -4.51 11.18
C VAL A 29 33.74 -3.10 11.34
N THR A 30 34.62 -2.13 11.08
CA THR A 30 34.27 -0.71 11.12
C THR A 30 34.16 -0.13 9.73
N TYR A 31 33.43 0.94 9.60
CA TYR A 31 33.36 1.70 8.36
C TYR A 31 33.73 3.17 8.61
N VAL A 32 34.30 3.78 7.58
CA VAL A 32 34.52 5.22 7.49
C VAL A 32 33.86 5.72 6.23
N LEU A 33 32.88 6.61 6.39
CA LEU A 33 32.20 7.26 5.29
C LEU A 33 32.74 8.68 5.16
N GLU A 34 33.23 9.01 3.98
CA GLU A 34 33.77 10.33 3.63
C GLU A 34 32.85 11.00 2.61
N THR A 35 32.54 12.28 2.80
CA THR A 35 31.69 13.06 1.90
C THR A 35 31.99 14.54 1.98
N PRO A 36 32.02 15.26 0.85
CA PRO A 36 32.18 16.72 0.86
C PRO A 36 31.05 17.42 1.64
N ASN A 37 31.44 18.50 2.38
CA ASN A 37 30.48 19.25 3.22
C ASN A 37 29.29 19.82 2.45
N HIS A 38 29.50 20.26 1.20
CA HIS A 38 28.43 20.81 0.37
C HIS A 38 27.38 19.78 -0.10
N ASN A 39 27.71 18.49 -0.02
CA ASN A 39 26.79 17.38 -0.37
C ASN A 39 25.96 16.89 0.82
N THR A 40 26.14 17.50 1.97
CA THR A 40 25.79 16.82 3.20
C THR A 40 24.32 16.89 3.58
N GLY A 41 23.64 17.98 3.41
CA GLY A 41 22.22 18.10 3.78
C GLY A 41 21.76 17.05 4.79
N ASN A 42 20.66 16.43 4.49
CA ASN A 42 20.12 15.32 5.31
C ASN A 42 20.78 13.96 5.03
N LEU A 43 21.60 13.82 3.98
CA LEU A 43 22.17 12.52 3.58
C LEU A 43 23.04 11.91 4.68
N ILE A 44 23.98 12.71 5.22
CA ILE A 44 24.92 12.21 6.26
C ILE A 44 24.17 11.87 7.53
N THR A 45 23.26 12.75 7.95
CA THR A 45 22.46 12.49 9.16
C THR A 45 21.69 11.19 9.06
N ASN A 46 21.28 10.80 7.86
CA ASN A 46 20.54 9.55 7.65
C ASN A 46 21.43 8.35 7.50
N LEU A 47 22.54 8.46 6.76
CA LEU A 47 23.55 7.41 6.74
C LEU A 47 24.07 7.15 8.16
N ALA A 48 24.31 8.21 8.92
CA ALA A 48 24.68 8.11 10.32
C ALA A 48 23.64 7.37 11.19
N LYS A 49 22.37 7.52 10.88
CA LYS A 49 21.30 6.79 11.57
C LYS A 49 21.19 5.34 11.10
N ILE A 50 21.61 5.05 9.87
CA ILE A 50 21.58 3.72 9.27
C ILE A 50 22.69 2.82 9.78
N CYS A 51 23.87 3.37 10.04
CA CYS A 51 25.11 2.65 10.24
C CYS A 51 25.68 2.91 11.63
N GLN A 52 25.01 2.67 12.71
CA GLN A 52 25.54 2.82 14.09
C GLN A 52 26.73 3.80 14.19
N VAL A 53 26.46 5.10 14.07
CA VAL A 53 27.50 6.12 14.05
C VAL A 53 28.13 6.26 15.43
N GLU A 54 29.43 6.07 15.51
CA GLU A 54 30.20 6.31 16.71
C GLU A 54 30.73 7.75 16.77
N THR A 55 31.23 8.23 15.64
CA THR A 55 31.76 9.60 15.60
C THR A 55 31.41 10.30 14.28
N VAL A 56 31.26 11.62 14.37
CA VAL A 56 31.13 12.51 13.20
C VAL A 56 32.16 13.62 13.38
N LYS A 57 33.07 13.77 12.44
CA LYS A 57 34.10 14.82 12.45
C LYS A 57 34.02 15.65 11.19
N ASP A 58 34.22 16.94 11.33
CA ASP A 58 34.44 17.86 10.21
C ASP A 58 35.93 18.06 10.00
N GLU A 59 36.44 17.70 8.83
CA GLU A 59 37.83 17.90 8.43
C GLU A 59 37.90 18.70 7.15
N LYS A 60 38.28 19.99 7.29
CA LYS A 60 38.32 20.94 6.15
C LYS A 60 36.95 20.98 5.42
N ASP A 61 36.91 20.55 4.17
CA ASP A 61 35.71 20.55 3.33
C ASP A 61 35.01 19.18 3.30
N MET A 62 35.42 18.25 4.15
CA MET A 62 34.89 16.89 4.22
C MET A 62 34.26 16.58 5.56
N LYS A 63 33.24 15.76 5.57
CA LYS A 63 32.69 15.12 6.77
C LYS A 63 33.09 13.66 6.82
N ILE A 64 33.60 13.25 7.98
CA ILE A 64 34.02 11.88 8.23
C ILE A 64 33.09 11.27 9.28
N ILE A 65 32.43 10.20 8.93
CA ILE A 65 31.51 9.45 9.80
C ILE A 65 32.09 8.07 10.00
N THR A 66 32.30 7.67 11.23
CA THR A 66 32.77 6.31 11.56
C THR A 66 31.72 5.57 12.39
N GLY A 67 31.70 4.27 12.24
CA GLY A 67 30.84 3.39 13.01
C GLY A 67 31.20 1.93 12.83
N THR A 68 30.56 1.07 13.60
CA THR A 68 30.81 -0.37 13.62
C THR A 68 29.70 -1.10 12.86
N LEU A 69 30.12 -2.07 12.07
CA LEU A 69 29.22 -3.05 11.45
C LEU A 69 29.38 -4.36 12.22
N PRO A 70 28.32 -4.86 12.84
CA PRO A 70 28.40 -6.11 13.58
C PRO A 70 28.82 -7.27 12.66
N ALA A 71 29.83 -8.04 13.04
CA ALA A 71 30.37 -9.15 12.27
C ALA A 71 29.54 -10.43 12.45
N SER A 72 29.39 -11.21 11.38
CA SER A 72 28.83 -12.56 11.48
C SER A 72 29.92 -13.54 11.90
N ILE A 73 29.62 -14.40 12.85
CA ILE A 73 30.56 -15.37 13.44
C ILE A 73 30.67 -16.69 12.64
N ASN A 74 30.24 -16.79 11.41
CA ASN A 74 30.23 -18.06 10.68
C ASN A 74 31.18 -18.13 9.48
N GLY A 75 32.06 -19.08 9.60
CA GLY A 75 33.19 -19.37 8.82
C GLY A 75 33.02 -20.10 7.48
N ASP A 76 32.02 -19.84 6.72
CA ASP A 76 31.97 -20.26 5.33
C ASP A 76 32.05 -18.99 4.47
N ASN A 77 32.83 -18.99 3.40
CA ASN A 77 33.01 -17.88 2.41
C ASN A 77 31.74 -17.16 1.98
N GLU A 78 30.81 -17.01 2.89
CA GLU A 78 29.50 -16.47 2.72
C GLU A 78 29.49 -14.98 3.02
N ILE A 79 28.46 -14.34 2.54
CA ILE A 79 28.17 -12.93 2.74
C ILE A 79 28.16 -12.63 4.24
N VAL A 80 29.09 -11.78 4.68
CA VAL A 80 29.22 -11.40 6.09
C VAL A 80 28.20 -10.30 6.43
N TYR A 81 27.94 -9.38 5.48
CA TYR A 81 26.97 -8.32 5.62
C TYR A 81 26.16 -8.11 4.35
N ILE A 82 24.92 -7.71 4.51
CA ILE A 82 24.10 -7.16 3.43
C ILE A 82 23.79 -5.71 3.79
N LEU A 83 24.42 -4.79 3.13
CA LEU A 83 24.07 -3.38 3.26
C LEU A 83 22.77 -3.12 2.49
N ARG A 84 21.75 -2.66 3.20
CA ARG A 84 20.45 -2.32 2.62
C ARG A 84 20.09 -0.88 2.98
N LEU A 85 19.45 -0.17 2.06
CA LEU A 85 18.89 1.16 2.26
C LEU A 85 17.46 1.17 1.72
N GLY A 86 16.48 1.49 2.57
CA GLY A 86 15.08 1.50 2.18
C GLY A 86 14.57 0.17 1.61
N GLY A 87 15.04 -0.97 2.16
CA GLY A 87 14.72 -2.29 1.62
C GLY A 87 15.50 -2.68 0.35
N ILE A 88 16.25 -1.75 -0.26
CA ILE A 88 17.10 -2.02 -1.41
C ILE A 88 18.44 -2.58 -0.91
N LYS A 89 18.81 -3.74 -1.40
CA LYS A 89 20.12 -4.32 -1.15
C LYS A 89 21.17 -3.55 -1.92
N ILE A 90 22.04 -2.82 -1.22
CA ILE A 90 23.08 -2.00 -1.82
C ILE A 90 24.30 -2.83 -2.14
N ALA A 91 24.79 -3.57 -1.16
CA ALA A 91 26.00 -4.35 -1.31
C ALA A 91 25.95 -5.63 -0.47
N ASN A 92 26.66 -6.65 -0.94
CA ASN A 92 27.10 -7.79 -0.14
C ASN A 92 28.55 -7.56 0.25
N ILE A 93 28.88 -7.75 1.51
CA ILE A 93 30.26 -7.74 2.01
C ILE A 93 30.59 -9.17 2.43
N TYR A 94 31.63 -9.71 1.86
CA TYR A 94 32.08 -11.09 2.09
C TYR A 94 33.18 -11.13 3.16
N GLU A 95 33.37 -12.27 3.79
CA GLU A 95 34.36 -12.48 4.83
C GLU A 95 35.80 -12.14 4.38
N ASN A 96 36.10 -12.39 3.11
CA ASN A 96 37.39 -12.05 2.49
C ASN A 96 37.55 -10.54 2.18
N GLY A 97 36.60 -9.69 2.61
CA GLY A 97 36.58 -8.25 2.36
C GLY A 97 36.08 -7.84 0.98
N LYS A 98 35.68 -8.80 0.12
CA LYS A 98 35.06 -8.46 -1.16
C LYS A 98 33.72 -7.77 -0.94
N VAL A 99 33.51 -6.66 -1.64
CA VAL A 99 32.21 -5.95 -1.69
C VAL A 99 31.61 -6.13 -3.08
N GLU A 100 30.41 -6.67 -3.15
CA GLU A 100 29.65 -6.79 -4.37
C GLU A 100 28.47 -5.82 -4.36
N ILE A 101 28.56 -4.73 -5.11
CA ILE A 101 27.50 -3.70 -5.19
C ILE A 101 26.34 -4.24 -6.00
N LYS A 102 25.13 -4.19 -5.44
CA LYS A 102 23.90 -4.75 -6.02
C LYS A 102 22.94 -3.71 -6.60
N ALA A 103 23.11 -2.43 -6.26
CA ALA A 103 22.23 -1.37 -6.73
C ALA A 103 23.00 -0.17 -7.28
N LYS A 104 22.39 0.55 -8.21
CA LYS A 104 22.95 1.81 -8.72
C LYS A 104 22.82 2.90 -7.66
N ILE A 105 23.93 3.39 -7.23
CA ILE A 105 24.11 4.32 -6.12
C ILE A 105 23.35 5.67 -6.26
N PRO A 106 23.25 6.31 -7.45
CA PRO A 106 22.48 7.55 -7.57
C PRO A 106 21.01 7.42 -7.18
N ALA A 107 20.36 6.27 -7.48
CA ALA A 107 18.99 6.02 -7.08
C ALA A 107 18.86 5.87 -5.56
N ILE A 108 19.83 5.21 -4.92
CA ILE A 108 19.87 5.02 -3.47
C ILE A 108 20.08 6.36 -2.75
N THR A 109 20.99 7.19 -3.24
CA THR A 109 21.26 8.51 -2.67
C THR A 109 20.01 9.41 -2.73
N LYS A 110 19.29 9.38 -3.85
CA LYS A 110 18.02 10.11 -3.99
C LYS A 110 16.95 9.57 -3.06
N THR A 111 16.84 8.25 -2.92
CA THR A 111 15.91 7.60 -1.99
C THR A 111 16.20 8.04 -0.56
N LEU A 112 17.44 8.01 -0.13
CA LEU A 112 17.85 8.48 1.19
C LEU A 112 17.52 9.97 1.39
N MET A 113 17.81 10.80 0.41
CA MET A 113 17.53 12.24 0.50
C MET A 113 16.03 12.54 0.51
N SER A 114 15.22 11.80 -0.23
CA SER A 114 13.76 12.00 -0.23
C SER A 114 13.10 11.56 1.07
N GLN A 115 13.58 10.49 1.67
CA GLN A 115 13.04 9.97 2.93
C GLN A 115 13.30 10.90 4.12
N THR A 116 14.25 11.80 4.01
CA THR A 116 14.73 12.58 5.16
C THR A 116 13.99 13.88 5.38
N LYS A 117 13.27 14.37 4.38
CA LYS A 117 12.51 15.61 4.54
C LYS A 117 11.23 15.42 5.36
N ASP A 118 10.61 14.26 5.26
CA ASP A 118 9.26 14.02 5.79
C ASP A 118 9.25 13.15 7.05
N TYR A 119 10.36 12.47 7.34
CA TYR A 119 10.45 11.54 8.47
C TYR A 119 11.66 11.84 9.33
N LYS A 120 11.40 12.18 10.58
CA LYS A 120 12.41 12.22 11.63
C LYS A 120 12.88 10.81 12.02
N LEU A 121 12.45 9.79 11.30
CA LEU A 121 12.67 8.40 11.63
C LEU A 121 13.87 7.83 10.90
N PRO A 122 14.88 7.35 11.63
CA PRO A 122 15.98 6.58 11.06
C PRO A 122 15.54 5.15 10.75
N ILE A 123 14.51 4.99 9.94
CA ILE A 123 13.97 3.67 9.58
C ILE A 123 15.04 2.77 9.01
N GLU A 124 16.01 3.37 8.39
CA GLU A 124 17.09 2.72 7.72
C GLU A 124 18.15 2.13 8.66
N LYS A 125 18.09 2.38 9.98
CA LYS A 125 18.90 1.61 10.94
C LYS A 125 18.65 0.11 10.83
N THR A 126 17.46 -0.29 10.37
CA THR A 126 17.11 -1.68 10.17
C THR A 126 17.71 -2.29 8.91
N ILE A 127 18.34 -1.48 8.08
CA ILE A 127 18.80 -1.86 6.76
C ILE A 127 20.19 -2.47 6.78
N VAL A 128 20.96 -2.20 7.81
CA VAL A 128 22.18 -2.95 8.07
C VAL A 128 21.76 -4.25 8.73
N LYS A 129 21.45 -5.27 7.93
CA LYS A 129 21.29 -6.61 8.45
C LYS A 129 22.60 -7.05 9.01
N SER A 130 22.65 -7.06 10.31
CA SER A 130 23.69 -7.77 11.02
C SER A 130 23.45 -9.28 10.84
N TYR A 131 24.43 -9.98 10.32
CA TYR A 131 24.41 -11.44 10.30
C TYR A 131 24.55 -12.08 11.65
N ILE A 132 24.66 -11.30 12.69
CA ILE A 132 24.58 -11.75 14.08
C ILE A 132 23.24 -12.41 14.33
N LEU A 133 22.18 -11.92 13.75
CA LEU A 133 20.87 -12.56 13.84
C LEU A 133 20.65 -13.43 12.59
N LYS A 134 21.09 -14.69 12.66
CA LYS A 134 20.73 -15.69 11.65
C LYS A 134 19.24 -16.01 11.65
N LYS A 135 18.63 -15.90 12.82
CA LYS A 135 17.22 -16.19 13.05
C LYS A 135 16.62 -15.11 13.92
N SER A 136 15.36 -14.79 13.73
CA SER A 136 14.60 -13.95 14.61
C SER A 136 14.55 -14.55 16.03
N LYS A 137 14.49 -13.70 17.05
CA LYS A 137 14.13 -14.10 18.41
C LYS A 137 12.64 -14.43 18.50
N PHE A 138 11.81 -13.81 17.66
CA PHE A 138 10.42 -14.17 17.49
C PHE A 138 10.28 -15.45 16.68
N ARG A 139 9.23 -16.20 16.96
CA ARG A 139 8.93 -17.46 16.29
C ARG A 139 7.71 -17.38 15.39
N THR A 140 7.02 -16.24 15.41
CA THR A 140 5.79 -16.02 14.68
C THR A 140 5.85 -14.81 13.77
N ASP A 141 5.00 -14.79 12.75
CA ASP A 141 4.50 -13.61 12.10
C ASP A 141 2.96 -13.68 12.13
N LEU A 142 2.37 -12.98 13.09
CA LEU A 142 0.93 -13.05 13.35
C LEU A 142 0.11 -12.00 12.61
N HIS A 143 0.78 -11.05 11.94
CA HIS A 143 0.11 -10.03 11.16
C HIS A 143 0.77 -9.87 9.80
N THR A 144 0.26 -10.61 8.83
CA THR A 144 0.75 -10.56 7.47
C THR A 144 -0.36 -10.88 6.46
N HIS A 145 -0.17 -10.49 5.20
CA HIS A 145 -1.16 -10.63 4.13
C HIS A 145 -0.64 -11.50 3.00
N MET A 146 -1.46 -12.42 2.48
CA MET A 146 -1.07 -13.40 1.44
C MET A 146 -0.41 -12.75 0.22
N ASN A 147 -0.91 -11.63 -0.21
CA ASN A 147 -0.37 -10.91 -1.39
C ASN A 147 0.64 -9.82 -1.01
N ALA A 148 1.45 -10.05 0.03
CA ALA A 148 2.49 -9.13 0.46
C ALA A 148 3.79 -9.82 0.91
N ASN A 149 3.84 -11.17 0.92
CA ASN A 149 4.89 -11.94 1.60
C ASN A 149 6.10 -12.36 0.77
N LEU A 150 6.02 -12.29 -0.55
CA LEU A 150 7.13 -12.74 -1.41
C LEU A 150 8.03 -11.59 -1.82
N SER A 151 9.33 -11.83 -1.78
CA SER A 151 10.29 -10.86 -2.30
C SER A 151 10.10 -10.64 -3.81
N PRO A 152 10.48 -9.48 -4.34
CA PRO A 152 10.46 -9.24 -5.78
C PRO A 152 11.19 -10.31 -6.59
N ASP A 153 12.29 -10.83 -6.08
CA ASP A 153 13.07 -11.88 -6.77
C ASP A 153 12.32 -13.21 -6.85
N ALA A 154 11.63 -13.59 -5.75
CA ALA A 154 10.78 -14.78 -5.74
C ALA A 154 9.59 -14.62 -6.70
N LEU A 155 8.98 -13.45 -6.75
CA LEU A 155 7.88 -13.16 -7.69
C LEU A 155 8.34 -13.23 -9.15
N ILE A 156 9.53 -12.70 -9.46
CA ILE A 156 10.11 -12.79 -10.80
C ILE A 156 10.38 -14.25 -11.17
N ALA A 157 10.98 -15.02 -10.28
CA ALA A 157 11.24 -16.44 -10.52
C ALA A 157 9.94 -17.24 -10.72
N LEU A 158 8.92 -17.02 -9.89
CA LEU A 158 7.59 -17.61 -10.05
C LEU A 158 6.93 -17.17 -11.36
N GLY A 159 7.05 -15.89 -11.73
CA GLY A 159 6.56 -15.36 -12.99
C GLY A 159 7.15 -16.06 -14.22
N ILE A 160 8.45 -16.37 -14.17
CA ILE A 160 9.14 -17.14 -15.22
C ILE A 160 8.65 -18.59 -15.20
N LYS A 161 8.67 -19.26 -14.04
CA LYS A 161 8.26 -20.67 -13.93
C LYS A 161 6.83 -20.90 -14.40
N HIS A 162 5.89 -20.10 -13.92
CA HIS A 162 4.48 -20.19 -14.28
C HIS A 162 4.10 -19.44 -15.56
N GLN A 163 5.08 -18.80 -16.21
CA GLN A 163 4.91 -18.16 -17.52
C GLN A 163 3.72 -17.19 -17.56
N LEU A 164 3.74 -16.24 -16.63
CA LEU A 164 2.65 -15.29 -16.46
C LEU A 164 2.53 -14.33 -17.64
N ARG A 165 1.32 -13.82 -17.87
CA ARG A 165 1.06 -12.75 -18.83
C ARG A 165 1.59 -11.43 -18.28
N TYR A 166 2.54 -10.82 -18.97
CA TYR A 166 3.11 -9.53 -18.56
C TYR A 166 2.64 -8.43 -19.51
N PRO A 167 1.80 -7.47 -19.03
CA PRO A 167 1.17 -6.47 -19.89
C PRO A 167 2.15 -5.47 -20.52
N LEU A 168 1.92 -5.12 -21.76
CA LEU A 168 2.67 -4.10 -22.51
C LEU A 168 2.66 -2.74 -21.80
N TYR A 169 1.60 -2.42 -21.09
CA TYR A 169 1.51 -1.19 -20.30
C TYR A 169 2.69 -1.04 -19.34
N TYR A 170 3.08 -2.10 -18.63
CA TYR A 170 4.22 -2.05 -17.69
C TYR A 170 5.57 -2.04 -18.39
N ILE A 171 5.68 -2.71 -19.54
CA ILE A 171 6.88 -2.65 -20.39
C ILE A 171 7.16 -1.20 -20.80
N LYS A 172 6.14 -0.51 -21.30
CA LYS A 172 6.26 0.91 -21.69
C LYS A 172 6.50 1.82 -20.48
N LYS A 173 5.75 1.66 -19.41
CA LYS A 173 5.84 2.55 -18.24
C LYS A 173 7.18 2.44 -17.52
N LEU A 174 7.77 1.25 -17.46
CA LEU A 174 9.10 1.03 -16.88
C LEU A 174 10.24 1.24 -17.90
N ASN A 175 9.91 1.52 -19.16
CA ASN A 175 10.88 1.62 -20.25
C ASN A 175 11.74 0.36 -20.37
N LEU A 176 11.08 -0.81 -20.32
CA LEU A 176 11.76 -2.10 -20.46
C LEU A 176 12.13 -2.35 -21.91
N LYS A 177 13.18 -3.13 -22.13
CA LYS A 177 13.73 -3.41 -23.44
C LYS A 177 13.26 -4.78 -23.93
N MET A 178 12.74 -4.84 -25.13
CA MET A 178 12.39 -6.07 -25.85
C MET A 178 13.41 -6.41 -26.93
N SER A 179 13.51 -7.67 -27.30
CA SER A 179 14.19 -8.05 -28.53
C SER A 179 13.36 -7.66 -29.76
N LYS A 180 13.94 -7.57 -30.93
CA LYS A 180 13.21 -7.25 -32.18
C LYS A 180 12.06 -8.22 -32.45
N GLU A 181 12.31 -9.50 -32.22
CA GLU A 181 11.27 -10.53 -32.39
C GLU A 181 10.08 -10.33 -31.43
N GLN A 182 10.37 -9.98 -30.17
CA GLN A 182 9.35 -9.67 -29.18
C GLN A 182 8.56 -8.42 -29.54
N GLU A 183 9.23 -7.37 -30.03
CA GLU A 183 8.57 -6.16 -30.51
C GLU A 183 7.60 -6.43 -31.66
N GLU A 184 8.00 -7.26 -32.64
CA GLU A 184 7.16 -7.64 -33.77
C GLU A 184 5.92 -8.45 -33.31
N LYS A 185 6.11 -9.44 -32.44
CA LYS A 185 5.01 -10.25 -31.86
C LYS A 185 4.01 -9.36 -31.12
N ILE A 186 4.50 -8.48 -30.27
CA ILE A 186 3.68 -7.57 -29.48
C ILE A 186 2.95 -6.55 -30.36
N ALA A 187 3.61 -6.00 -31.38
CA ALA A 187 2.98 -5.07 -32.31
C ALA A 187 1.82 -5.73 -33.08
N LYS A 188 1.98 -6.98 -33.51
CA LYS A 188 0.92 -7.76 -34.16
C LYS A 188 -0.25 -8.02 -33.21
N GLN A 189 0.02 -8.46 -31.97
CA GLN A 189 -1.01 -8.71 -30.97
C GLN A 189 -1.76 -7.42 -30.61
N ARG A 190 -1.04 -6.30 -30.45
CA ARG A 190 -1.62 -5.01 -30.12
C ARG A 190 -2.64 -4.54 -31.15
N LYS A 191 -2.36 -4.74 -32.45
CA LYS A 191 -3.32 -4.43 -33.51
C LYS A 191 -4.62 -5.25 -33.38
N SER A 192 -4.50 -6.53 -33.07
CA SER A 192 -5.67 -7.39 -32.84
C SER A 192 -6.48 -6.94 -31.62
N VAL A 193 -5.80 -6.49 -30.55
CA VAL A 193 -6.46 -5.95 -29.35
C VAL A 193 -7.11 -4.58 -29.65
N GLU A 194 -6.50 -3.71 -30.45
CA GLU A 194 -7.08 -2.44 -30.89
C GLU A 194 -8.43 -2.64 -31.61
N GLU A 195 -8.53 -3.65 -32.49
CA GLU A 195 -9.79 -3.95 -33.16
C GLU A 195 -10.91 -4.37 -32.18
N GLN A 196 -10.56 -5.07 -31.07
CA GLN A 196 -11.53 -5.45 -30.05
C GLN A 196 -12.10 -4.23 -29.28
N PHE A 197 -11.38 -3.13 -29.26
CA PHE A 197 -11.78 -1.89 -28.58
C PHE A 197 -12.24 -0.78 -29.52
N LYS A 198 -12.51 -1.10 -30.80
CA LYS A 198 -12.90 -0.13 -31.82
C LYS A 198 -14.17 0.64 -31.48
N ASP A 199 -15.14 -0.04 -30.87
CA ASP A 199 -16.41 0.54 -30.45
C ASP A 199 -16.43 0.94 -28.95
N SER A 200 -15.26 1.06 -28.34
CA SER A 200 -15.15 1.46 -26.94
C SER A 200 -15.50 2.94 -26.75
N SER A 201 -16.23 3.24 -25.68
CA SER A 201 -16.48 4.62 -25.24
C SER A 201 -15.24 5.32 -24.67
N LEU A 202 -14.14 4.57 -24.42
CA LEU A 202 -12.88 5.11 -23.93
C LEU A 202 -12.14 5.84 -25.04
N ILE A 203 -11.47 6.95 -24.68
CA ILE A 203 -10.68 7.77 -25.59
C ILE A 203 -9.31 8.10 -25.03
N GLY A 204 -8.42 8.60 -25.90
CA GLY A 204 -7.12 9.12 -25.51
C GLY A 204 -6.26 8.11 -24.72
N LYS A 205 -5.64 8.57 -23.64
CA LYS A 205 -4.73 7.77 -22.81
C LYS A 205 -5.43 6.58 -22.14
N TYR A 206 -6.74 6.69 -21.85
CA TYR A 206 -7.49 5.61 -21.20
C TYR A 206 -7.72 4.44 -22.15
N LEU A 207 -8.07 4.73 -23.42
CA LEU A 207 -8.17 3.71 -24.46
C LEU A 207 -6.81 3.07 -24.71
N THR A 208 -5.75 3.88 -24.86
CA THR A 208 -4.37 3.39 -25.04
C THR A 208 -3.96 2.47 -23.90
N ARG A 209 -4.21 2.89 -22.65
CA ARG A 209 -3.92 2.06 -21.49
C ARG A 209 -4.70 0.74 -21.51
N LYS A 210 -5.99 0.79 -21.83
CA LYS A 210 -6.83 -0.41 -21.89
C LYS A 210 -6.33 -1.40 -22.94
N ILE A 211 -5.90 -0.92 -24.10
CA ILE A 211 -5.28 -1.72 -25.15
C ILE A 211 -3.97 -2.33 -24.66
N ASP A 212 -3.08 -1.51 -24.10
CA ASP A 212 -1.77 -1.93 -23.61
C ASP A 212 -1.87 -2.89 -22.40
N ASP A 213 -2.89 -2.76 -21.54
CA ASP A 213 -3.16 -3.70 -20.44
C ASP A 213 -3.64 -5.08 -20.94
N ASN A 214 -4.30 -5.13 -22.10
CA ASN A 214 -4.77 -6.38 -22.73
C ASN A 214 -3.79 -6.94 -23.78
N THR A 215 -2.73 -6.23 -24.08
CA THR A 215 -1.60 -6.71 -24.88
C THR A 215 -0.51 -7.19 -23.92
N PHE A 216 -0.07 -8.43 -24.05
CA PHE A 216 0.85 -9.03 -23.08
C PHE A 216 1.85 -9.96 -23.75
N ILE A 217 2.99 -10.15 -23.10
CA ILE A 217 4.02 -11.12 -23.44
C ILE A 217 4.08 -12.23 -22.38
N ASN A 218 4.48 -13.43 -22.78
CA ASN A 218 4.87 -14.48 -21.83
C ASN A 218 6.10 -14.03 -21.06
N PHE A 219 6.00 -13.97 -19.73
CA PHE A 219 7.08 -13.42 -18.89
C PHE A 219 8.37 -14.24 -18.98
N ALA A 220 8.26 -15.56 -19.13
CA ALA A 220 9.42 -16.40 -19.37
C ALA A 220 10.10 -16.10 -20.72
N ASP A 221 9.30 -15.92 -21.78
CA ASP A 221 9.82 -15.49 -23.09
C ASP A 221 10.52 -14.13 -22.98
N PHE A 222 9.87 -13.17 -22.30
CA PHE A 222 10.39 -11.82 -22.11
C PHE A 222 11.78 -11.77 -21.46
N ILE A 223 12.06 -12.70 -20.54
CA ILE A 223 13.34 -12.74 -19.82
C ILE A 223 14.33 -13.69 -20.50
N LEU A 224 13.93 -14.94 -20.82
CA LEU A 224 14.84 -15.99 -21.27
C LEU A 224 15.24 -15.87 -22.74
N ASN A 225 14.38 -15.27 -23.57
CA ASN A 225 14.69 -15.00 -24.98
C ASN A 225 15.17 -13.54 -25.21
N ASN A 226 15.62 -12.89 -24.14
CA ASN A 226 16.14 -11.52 -24.18
C ASN A 226 17.23 -11.31 -23.09
N LEU A 227 18.15 -12.27 -23.01
CA LEU A 227 19.16 -12.33 -21.95
C LEU A 227 20.09 -11.12 -21.92
N GLU A 228 20.37 -10.50 -23.07
CA GLU A 228 21.20 -9.29 -23.18
C GLU A 228 20.60 -8.09 -22.37
N ASN A 229 19.28 -8.02 -22.29
CA ASN A 229 18.57 -6.97 -21.56
C ASN A 229 18.05 -7.43 -20.19
N ALA A 230 18.23 -8.72 -19.83
CA ALA A 230 17.63 -9.30 -18.64
C ALA A 230 18.03 -8.58 -17.35
N ALA A 231 19.30 -8.22 -17.16
CA ALA A 231 19.75 -7.48 -15.98
C ALA A 231 19.04 -6.13 -15.84
N TYR A 232 18.93 -5.38 -16.93
CA TYR A 232 18.25 -4.10 -16.95
C TYR A 232 16.75 -4.26 -16.65
N ASN A 233 16.10 -5.19 -17.32
CA ASN A 233 14.66 -5.43 -17.15
C ASN A 233 14.32 -5.90 -15.73
N ILE A 234 15.04 -6.87 -15.20
CA ILE A 234 14.86 -7.39 -13.84
C ILE A 234 15.03 -6.28 -12.80
N ALA A 235 16.07 -5.45 -12.93
CA ALA A 235 16.29 -4.34 -12.01
C ALA A 235 15.10 -3.36 -11.98
N LYS A 236 14.52 -3.05 -13.15
CA LYS A 236 13.35 -2.17 -13.27
C LYS A 236 12.07 -2.82 -12.72
N ILE A 237 11.84 -4.09 -13.01
CA ILE A 237 10.68 -4.83 -12.52
C ILE A 237 10.76 -4.96 -11.00
N ARG A 238 11.92 -5.26 -10.44
CA ARG A 238 12.14 -5.36 -8.99
C ARG A 238 11.68 -4.10 -8.24
N ILE A 239 12.03 -2.91 -8.75
CA ILE A 239 11.63 -1.61 -8.18
C ILE A 239 10.10 -1.41 -8.23
N SER A 240 9.42 -1.99 -9.20
CA SER A 240 7.97 -1.86 -9.35
C SER A 240 7.17 -2.72 -8.36
N LEU A 241 7.80 -3.67 -7.67
CA LEU A 241 7.12 -4.69 -6.88
C LEU A 241 7.11 -4.45 -5.36
N ALA A 242 7.90 -3.51 -4.86
CA ALA A 242 7.94 -3.22 -3.43
C ALA A 242 7.63 -1.75 -3.14
N ILE A 243 7.01 -1.47 -1.98
CA ILE A 243 6.87 -0.11 -1.48
C ILE A 243 8.24 0.34 -0.96
N LEU A 244 8.95 1.00 -1.85
CA LEU A 244 10.14 1.75 -1.48
C LEU A 244 9.77 3.21 -1.51
N LYS A 245 10.14 3.94 -0.50
CA LYS A 245 9.97 5.38 -0.45
C LYS A 245 11.05 6.03 -1.30
N ASP A 246 10.84 5.96 -2.60
CA ASP A 246 11.73 6.50 -3.61
C ASP A 246 11.00 7.70 -4.25
N GLY A 247 11.54 8.89 -4.11
CA GLY A 247 11.01 10.11 -4.74
C GLY A 247 10.99 10.04 -6.28
N GLN A 248 11.42 8.94 -6.88
CA GLN A 248 11.38 8.63 -8.30
C GLN A 248 10.51 7.43 -8.64
N ALA A 249 9.67 6.97 -7.74
CA ALA A 249 8.78 5.86 -8.02
C ALA A 249 7.93 6.16 -9.27
N VAL A 250 8.11 5.35 -10.30
CA VAL A 250 7.29 5.40 -11.53
C VAL A 250 5.84 5.04 -11.22
N PHE A 251 5.64 4.29 -10.15
CA PHE A 251 4.35 3.80 -9.68
C PHE A 251 4.03 4.32 -8.28
N THR A 252 2.75 4.61 -8.05
CA THR A 252 2.21 4.82 -6.71
C THR A 252 2.21 3.50 -5.92
N ASN A 253 2.11 3.56 -4.60
CA ASN A 253 1.99 2.35 -3.77
C ASN A 253 0.81 1.48 -4.20
N LEU A 254 -0.31 2.08 -4.58
CA LEU A 254 -1.48 1.37 -5.08
C LEU A 254 -1.20 0.65 -6.41
N GLU A 255 -0.47 1.28 -7.34
CA GLU A 255 -0.08 0.64 -8.59
C GLU A 255 0.91 -0.50 -8.36
N LYS A 256 1.85 -0.35 -7.42
CA LYS A 256 2.76 -1.44 -7.02
C LYS A 256 2.01 -2.62 -6.43
N LEU A 257 1.06 -2.35 -5.53
CA LEU A 257 0.18 -3.39 -4.98
C LEU A 257 -0.62 -4.09 -6.09
N TYR A 258 -1.10 -3.34 -7.08
CA TYR A 258 -1.81 -3.91 -8.22
C TYR A 258 -0.92 -4.85 -9.04
N ILE A 259 0.31 -4.43 -9.40
CA ILE A 259 1.26 -5.26 -10.16
C ILE A 259 1.61 -6.52 -9.35
N TYR A 260 1.96 -6.35 -8.09
CA TYR A 260 2.28 -7.45 -7.20
C TYR A 260 1.16 -8.48 -7.16
N ARG A 261 -0.05 -8.03 -6.86
CA ARG A 261 -1.21 -8.90 -6.65
C ARG A 261 -1.75 -9.49 -7.95
N TYR A 262 -2.00 -8.66 -8.96
CA TYR A 262 -2.75 -9.08 -10.15
C TYR A 262 -1.89 -9.51 -11.33
N VAL A 263 -0.62 -9.17 -11.34
CA VAL A 263 0.31 -9.64 -12.36
C VAL A 263 1.09 -10.84 -11.83
N PHE A 264 1.73 -10.72 -10.68
CA PHE A 264 2.63 -11.77 -10.17
C PHE A 264 1.99 -12.77 -9.20
N CYS A 265 0.99 -12.38 -8.43
CA CYS A 265 0.38 -13.31 -7.45
C CYS A 265 -0.91 -13.97 -7.93
N LYS A 266 -1.70 -13.29 -8.74
CA LYS A 266 -2.99 -13.77 -9.29
C LYS A 266 -3.04 -13.68 -10.81
N GLY A 267 -1.90 -13.46 -11.43
CA GLY A 267 -1.77 -13.37 -12.89
C GLY A 267 -2.20 -14.66 -13.56
N LYS A 268 -2.67 -14.51 -14.79
CA LYS A 268 -3.01 -15.65 -15.62
C LYS A 268 -1.76 -16.15 -16.32
N GLU A 269 -1.63 -17.45 -16.45
CA GLU A 269 -0.59 -18.06 -17.25
C GLU A 269 -0.84 -17.81 -18.75
N CYS A 270 0.24 -17.74 -19.52
CA CYS A 270 0.12 -17.74 -20.98
C CYS A 270 -0.38 -19.08 -21.48
N GLU A 271 -1.25 -19.06 -22.48
CA GLU A 271 -1.74 -20.28 -23.17
C GLU A 271 -0.60 -20.95 -23.93
N GLU A 272 0.16 -20.14 -24.65
CA GLU A 272 1.37 -20.61 -25.35
C GLU A 272 2.53 -20.68 -24.37
N LYS A 273 2.98 -21.90 -24.07
CA LYS A 273 4.09 -22.16 -23.16
C LYS A 273 5.39 -22.30 -23.93
N ILE A 274 6.46 -21.69 -23.40
CA ILE A 274 7.80 -21.91 -23.90
C ILE A 274 8.49 -23.00 -23.10
N GLN A 275 9.46 -23.67 -23.69
CA GLN A 275 10.31 -24.61 -22.99
C GLN A 275 11.30 -23.82 -22.10
N LEU A 276 11.36 -24.19 -20.82
CA LEU A 276 12.31 -23.63 -19.87
C LEU A 276 13.65 -24.36 -19.97
N GLU A 277 14.52 -23.87 -20.82
CA GLU A 277 15.84 -24.47 -21.07
C GLU A 277 16.80 -24.13 -19.93
N GLN A 278 17.42 -25.15 -19.32
CA GLN A 278 18.33 -24.95 -18.20
C GLN A 278 19.51 -24.05 -18.57
N GLU A 279 20.06 -24.19 -19.79
CA GLU A 279 21.16 -23.37 -20.26
C GLU A 279 20.84 -21.86 -20.27
N LYS A 280 19.60 -21.50 -20.65
CA LYS A 280 19.15 -20.09 -20.63
C LYS A 280 18.93 -19.61 -19.19
N ILE A 281 18.41 -20.45 -18.32
CA ILE A 281 18.22 -20.12 -16.91
C ILE A 281 19.57 -19.86 -16.23
N GLU A 282 20.58 -20.63 -16.52
CA GLU A 282 21.93 -20.45 -15.99
C GLU A 282 22.60 -19.14 -16.46
N GLN A 283 22.14 -18.58 -17.58
CA GLN A 283 22.59 -17.28 -18.09
C GLN A 283 21.86 -16.08 -17.46
N ILE A 284 20.82 -16.30 -16.66
CA ILE A 284 20.17 -15.19 -15.95
C ILE A 284 21.22 -14.48 -15.08
N PRO A 285 21.39 -13.14 -15.24
CA PRO A 285 22.48 -12.42 -14.58
C PRO A 285 22.28 -12.29 -13.06
N GLU A 286 21.02 -12.37 -12.59
CA GLU A 286 20.66 -12.22 -11.18
C GLU A 286 20.77 -13.56 -10.45
N LYS A 287 21.82 -13.69 -9.61
CA LYS A 287 22.18 -14.95 -8.94
C LYS A 287 21.05 -15.54 -8.10
N ASP A 288 20.33 -14.70 -7.36
CA ASP A 288 19.28 -15.17 -6.43
C ASP A 288 18.05 -15.69 -7.23
N ILE A 289 17.61 -14.96 -8.27
CA ILE A 289 16.53 -15.40 -9.17
C ILE A 289 16.91 -16.73 -9.86
N LYS A 290 18.13 -16.81 -10.37
CA LYS A 290 18.65 -18.03 -11.00
C LYS A 290 18.59 -19.23 -10.05
N LYS A 291 19.12 -19.08 -8.82
CA LYS A 291 19.09 -20.15 -7.81
C LYS A 291 17.66 -20.58 -7.47
N MET A 292 16.77 -19.60 -7.28
CA MET A 292 15.37 -19.88 -6.97
C MET A 292 14.71 -20.65 -8.11
N LEU A 293 14.91 -20.21 -9.36
CA LEU A 293 14.29 -20.84 -10.53
C LEU A 293 14.82 -22.27 -10.76
N ILE A 294 16.12 -22.49 -10.61
CA ILE A 294 16.70 -23.83 -10.70
C ILE A 294 16.10 -24.75 -9.62
N LEU A 295 15.96 -24.27 -8.39
CA LEU A 295 15.34 -25.04 -7.31
C LEU A 295 13.86 -25.30 -7.60
N MET A 296 13.11 -24.31 -8.08
CA MET A 296 11.70 -24.47 -8.48
C MET A 296 11.52 -25.53 -9.57
N LEU A 297 12.42 -25.59 -10.54
CA LEU A 297 12.37 -26.59 -11.60
C LEU A 297 12.70 -27.99 -11.06
N LYS A 298 13.72 -28.08 -10.20
CA LYS A 298 14.05 -29.34 -9.54
C LYS A 298 12.92 -29.86 -8.65
N ASP A 299 12.18 -28.96 -8.01
CA ASP A 299 11.01 -29.33 -7.21
C ASP A 299 9.91 -30.01 -8.05
N THR A 300 9.77 -29.66 -9.34
CA THR A 300 8.78 -30.31 -10.22
C THR A 300 9.08 -31.78 -10.52
N GLU A 301 10.26 -32.28 -10.17
CA GLU A 301 10.62 -33.70 -10.25
C GLU A 301 9.99 -34.52 -9.11
N LYS A 302 9.58 -33.86 -8.00
CA LYS A 302 8.90 -34.48 -6.88
C LYS A 302 7.42 -34.68 -7.20
N GLU A 303 6.87 -35.85 -6.85
CA GLU A 303 5.47 -36.17 -7.16
C GLU A 303 4.48 -35.17 -6.58
N GLU A 304 4.71 -34.72 -5.33
CA GLU A 304 3.85 -33.79 -4.63
C GLU A 304 3.86 -32.38 -5.28
N LEU A 305 4.89 -32.03 -6.03
CA LEU A 305 5.10 -30.69 -6.61
C LEU A 305 5.03 -30.67 -8.15
N LYS A 306 4.78 -31.82 -8.78
CA LYS A 306 4.77 -31.98 -10.24
C LYS A 306 3.78 -31.05 -10.94
N ASN A 307 2.58 -30.92 -10.36
CA ASN A 307 1.48 -30.11 -10.91
C ASN A 307 1.13 -28.94 -9.97
N ILE A 308 2.11 -28.41 -9.27
CA ILE A 308 1.90 -27.34 -8.31
C ILE A 308 1.34 -26.07 -9.00
N THR A 309 0.25 -25.53 -8.46
CA THR A 309 -0.32 -24.26 -8.93
C THR A 309 0.56 -23.08 -8.52
N LEU A 310 0.40 -21.94 -9.16
CA LEU A 310 1.09 -20.70 -8.77
C LEU A 310 0.83 -20.38 -7.29
N ARG A 311 -0.38 -20.60 -6.79
CA ARG A 311 -0.74 -20.31 -5.40
C ARG A 311 -0.04 -21.25 -4.42
N GLN A 312 -0.05 -22.53 -4.72
CA GLN A 312 0.64 -23.53 -3.91
C GLN A 312 2.16 -23.29 -3.88
N ASP A 313 2.74 -22.96 -5.03
CA ASP A 313 4.17 -22.66 -5.15
C ASP A 313 4.54 -21.39 -4.36
N LYS A 314 3.68 -20.36 -4.39
CA LYS A 314 3.84 -19.17 -3.53
C LYS A 314 3.89 -19.55 -2.04
N LEU A 315 2.98 -20.39 -1.58
CA LEU A 315 2.94 -20.82 -0.18
C LEU A 315 4.20 -21.57 0.22
N LEU A 316 4.69 -22.45 -0.64
CA LEU A 316 5.94 -23.16 -0.42
C LEU A 316 7.13 -22.19 -0.26
N TRP A 317 7.19 -21.17 -1.13
CA TRP A 317 8.26 -20.17 -1.06
C TRP A 317 8.11 -19.22 0.13
N ILE A 318 6.90 -18.85 0.52
CA ILE A 318 6.63 -18.10 1.75
C ILE A 318 7.14 -18.90 2.96
N ALA A 319 6.81 -20.19 3.06
CA ALA A 319 7.27 -21.03 4.15
C ALA A 319 8.80 -21.19 4.19
N ARG A 320 9.45 -21.36 3.04
CA ARG A 320 10.91 -21.42 2.95
C ARG A 320 11.59 -20.13 3.39
N GLU A 321 11.01 -18.97 3.05
CA GLU A 321 11.53 -17.70 3.53
C GLU A 321 11.37 -17.53 5.05
N TYR A 322 10.22 -17.92 5.61
CA TYR A 322 10.03 -17.92 7.07
C TYR A 322 10.94 -18.90 7.79
N GLN A 323 11.16 -20.11 7.24
CA GLN A 323 12.11 -21.07 7.77
C GLN A 323 13.53 -20.49 7.90
N LYS A 324 14.00 -19.77 6.88
CA LYS A 324 15.30 -19.09 6.91
C LYS A 324 15.41 -18.06 8.04
N GLN A 325 14.30 -17.39 8.35
CA GLN A 325 14.23 -16.39 9.42
C GLN A 325 14.08 -17.01 10.83
N GLY A 326 13.84 -18.31 10.93
CA GLY A 326 13.61 -19.02 12.19
C GLY A 326 12.16 -18.95 12.68
N ILE A 327 11.25 -18.49 11.83
CA ILE A 327 9.82 -18.46 12.08
C ILE A 327 9.24 -19.87 11.83
N ASN A 328 8.39 -20.34 12.72
CA ASN A 328 7.77 -21.66 12.64
C ASN A 328 6.24 -21.66 12.70
N TYR A 329 5.62 -20.52 12.99
CA TYR A 329 4.17 -20.35 13.00
C TYR A 329 3.77 -18.99 12.39
N VAL A 330 2.85 -19.01 11.44
CA VAL A 330 2.45 -17.83 10.68
C VAL A 330 0.94 -17.82 10.49
N GLU A 331 0.32 -16.66 10.70
CA GLU A 331 -1.10 -16.46 10.37
C GLU A 331 -1.26 -15.43 9.26
N ILE A 332 -1.67 -15.91 8.10
CA ILE A 332 -1.78 -15.12 6.87
C ILE A 332 -3.23 -14.71 6.62
N ALA A 333 -3.49 -13.42 6.52
CA ALA A 333 -4.78 -12.90 6.06
C ALA A 333 -4.92 -13.05 4.55
N ASP A 334 -5.97 -13.75 4.09
CA ASP A 334 -6.24 -13.93 2.66
C ASP A 334 -7.69 -13.58 2.30
N THR A 335 -7.83 -12.62 1.39
CA THR A 335 -9.14 -12.18 0.87
C THR A 335 -9.79 -13.18 -0.09
N ASP A 336 -9.04 -14.11 -0.64
CA ASP A 336 -9.60 -15.10 -1.57
C ASP A 336 -10.46 -16.14 -0.85
N LEU A 337 -10.26 -16.30 0.46
CA LEU A 337 -11.08 -17.17 1.33
C LEU A 337 -12.51 -16.68 1.53
N VAL A 338 -12.83 -15.43 1.16
CA VAL A 338 -14.18 -14.87 1.35
C VAL A 338 -14.77 -14.25 0.10
N LYS A 339 -14.07 -14.33 -1.02
CA LYS A 339 -14.46 -13.60 -2.24
C LYS A 339 -15.70 -14.19 -2.91
N ALA A 340 -15.75 -15.49 -3.05
CA ALA A 340 -16.88 -16.24 -3.59
C ALA A 340 -16.75 -17.72 -3.20
N ASN A 341 -17.86 -18.40 -3.01
CA ASN A 341 -17.87 -19.77 -2.52
C ASN A 341 -17.09 -20.76 -3.41
N GLY A 342 -17.35 -20.82 -4.71
CA GLY A 342 -16.67 -21.75 -5.60
C GLY A 342 -15.13 -21.61 -5.55
N PRO A 343 -14.57 -20.43 -5.84
CA PRO A 343 -13.12 -20.22 -5.75
C PRO A 343 -12.56 -20.42 -4.32
N ALA A 344 -13.30 -20.07 -3.26
CA ALA A 344 -12.86 -20.26 -1.90
C ALA A 344 -12.80 -21.75 -1.50
N ILE A 345 -13.79 -22.54 -1.92
CA ILE A 345 -13.82 -23.99 -1.71
C ILE A 345 -12.66 -24.67 -2.44
N GLN A 346 -12.40 -24.30 -3.69
CA GLN A 346 -11.23 -24.78 -4.44
C GLN A 346 -9.91 -24.41 -3.74
N LEU A 347 -9.83 -23.20 -3.19
CA LEU A 347 -8.66 -22.79 -2.41
C LEU A 347 -8.47 -23.70 -1.18
N ILE A 348 -9.54 -24.03 -0.45
CA ILE A 348 -9.43 -24.96 0.68
C ILE A 348 -8.90 -26.32 0.23
N GLU A 349 -9.39 -26.84 -0.89
CA GLU A 349 -8.86 -28.10 -1.46
C GLU A 349 -7.37 -27.99 -1.78
N GLU A 350 -6.93 -26.92 -2.47
CA GLU A 350 -5.51 -26.66 -2.76
C GLU A 350 -4.65 -26.59 -1.49
N LEU A 351 -5.16 -25.98 -0.41
CA LEU A 351 -4.46 -25.90 0.87
C LEU A 351 -4.30 -27.28 1.50
N HIS A 352 -5.36 -28.09 1.54
CA HIS A 352 -5.28 -29.43 2.10
C HIS A 352 -4.32 -30.36 1.35
N VAL A 353 -4.10 -30.12 0.07
CA VAL A 353 -3.13 -30.87 -0.75
C VAL A 353 -1.69 -30.46 -0.39
N ILE A 354 -1.39 -29.18 -0.30
CA ILE A 354 -0.01 -28.69 -0.24
C ILE A 354 0.52 -28.46 1.19
N MET A 355 -0.34 -28.09 2.12
CA MET A 355 0.11 -27.69 3.46
C MET A 355 0.81 -28.81 4.25
N PRO A 356 0.37 -30.09 4.19
CA PRO A 356 1.10 -31.18 4.87
C PRO A 356 2.53 -31.34 4.35
N TYR A 357 2.73 -31.17 3.04
CA TYR A 357 4.05 -31.19 2.43
C TYR A 357 4.91 -30.01 2.91
N ILE A 358 4.35 -28.80 2.90
CA ILE A 358 5.04 -27.58 3.35
C ILE A 358 5.48 -27.69 4.80
N GLU A 359 4.58 -28.09 5.70
CA GLU A 359 4.91 -28.26 7.12
C GLU A 359 6.01 -29.33 7.33
N LYS A 360 5.96 -30.43 6.60
CA LYS A 360 6.98 -31.50 6.64
C LYS A 360 8.34 -31.01 6.12
N GLU A 361 8.37 -30.26 5.00
CA GLU A 361 9.62 -29.79 4.39
C GLU A 361 10.27 -28.67 5.21
N THR A 362 9.47 -27.69 5.69
CA THR A 362 10.01 -26.45 6.24
C THR A 362 9.91 -26.35 7.76
N GLY A 363 9.06 -27.15 8.40
CA GLY A 363 8.71 -27.00 9.80
C GLY A 363 7.86 -25.77 10.11
N VAL A 364 7.40 -25.03 9.07
CA VAL A 364 6.60 -23.81 9.22
C VAL A 364 5.12 -24.15 9.14
N LYS A 365 4.39 -23.83 10.19
CA LYS A 365 2.95 -24.01 10.26
C LYS A 365 2.25 -22.72 9.81
N ILE A 366 1.64 -22.74 8.64
CA ILE A 366 0.86 -21.61 8.14
C ILE A 366 -0.61 -21.85 8.45
N ARG A 367 -1.26 -20.86 9.01
CA ARG A 367 -2.70 -20.80 9.25
C ARG A 367 -3.25 -19.55 8.56
N PHE A 368 -4.55 -19.54 8.31
CA PHE A 368 -5.17 -18.47 7.53
C PHE A 368 -6.24 -17.75 8.32
N LEU A 369 -6.31 -16.44 8.12
CA LEU A 369 -7.41 -15.61 8.53
C LEU A 369 -8.22 -15.23 7.29
N ALA A 370 -9.51 -15.54 7.30
CA ALA A 370 -10.44 -15.20 6.23
C ALA A 370 -10.65 -13.67 6.23
N ALA A 371 -10.04 -12.98 5.28
CA ALA A 371 -9.92 -11.53 5.33
C ALA A 371 -11.04 -10.82 4.57
N MET A 372 -11.83 -10.06 5.29
CA MET A 372 -12.92 -9.22 4.77
C MET A 372 -12.48 -7.76 4.67
N ARG A 373 -12.76 -7.10 3.57
CA ARG A 373 -12.41 -5.70 3.41
C ARG A 373 -13.43 -4.80 4.08
N ARG A 374 -12.95 -3.76 4.79
CA ARG A 374 -13.79 -2.71 5.40
C ARG A 374 -14.61 -1.97 4.36
N ILE A 375 -14.03 -1.77 3.18
CA ILE A 375 -14.63 -1.12 2.03
C ILE A 375 -14.27 -1.88 0.76
N PRO A 376 -15.16 -1.92 -0.25
CA PRO A 376 -14.83 -2.50 -1.54
C PRO A 376 -13.75 -1.70 -2.22
N LEU A 377 -12.69 -2.35 -2.72
CA LEU A 377 -11.71 -1.72 -3.59
C LEU A 377 -12.21 -1.76 -5.04
N THR A 378 -12.89 -0.72 -5.45
CA THR A 378 -13.43 -0.60 -6.81
C THR A 378 -12.38 -0.32 -7.87
N ILE A 379 -11.23 0.22 -7.49
CA ILE A 379 -10.07 0.45 -8.37
C ILE A 379 -9.42 -0.86 -8.81
N ILE A 380 -9.42 -1.84 -7.94
CA ILE A 380 -8.99 -3.18 -8.26
C ILE A 380 -10.27 -3.90 -8.65
N LYS A 381 -10.37 -4.44 -9.85
CA LYS A 381 -11.49 -5.23 -10.38
C LYS A 381 -11.86 -6.45 -9.50
N ASP A 382 -11.93 -6.28 -8.21
CA ASP A 382 -12.65 -7.19 -7.34
C ASP A 382 -14.13 -6.98 -7.65
N GLN A 383 -14.75 -7.96 -8.22
CA GLN A 383 -16.11 -7.98 -8.76
C GLN A 383 -17.20 -7.78 -7.69
N ILE A 384 -16.94 -7.03 -6.65
CA ILE A 384 -17.91 -6.79 -5.59
C ILE A 384 -18.74 -5.58 -5.98
N ILE A 385 -19.78 -5.85 -6.72
CA ILE A 385 -20.84 -4.90 -7.06
C ILE A 385 -22.00 -5.19 -6.11
N GLY A 386 -22.22 -4.33 -5.12
CA GLY A 386 -23.45 -4.42 -4.32
C GLY A 386 -23.30 -4.04 -2.85
N GLY A 387 -24.38 -3.54 -2.24
CA GLY A 387 -24.45 -3.10 -0.84
C GLY A 387 -24.40 -4.23 0.21
N ASN A 388 -24.14 -5.47 -0.18
CA ASN A 388 -24.16 -6.64 0.70
C ASN A 388 -22.85 -7.44 0.71
N TYR A 389 -21.77 -6.91 0.18
CA TYR A 389 -20.53 -7.70 0.03
C TYR A 389 -20.00 -8.29 1.35
N LEU A 390 -20.15 -7.59 2.49
CA LEU A 390 -19.76 -8.15 3.80
C LEU A 390 -20.65 -9.32 4.23
N ARG A 391 -21.92 -9.29 3.92
CA ARG A 391 -22.82 -10.42 4.16
C ARG A 391 -22.35 -11.62 3.32
N GLU A 392 -22.12 -11.40 2.05
CA GLU A 392 -21.61 -12.44 1.15
C GLU A 392 -20.26 -12.98 1.63
N ASN A 393 -19.34 -12.10 2.05
CA ASN A 393 -18.07 -12.52 2.63
C ASN A 393 -18.24 -13.35 3.91
N LEU A 394 -19.18 -13.01 4.80
CA LEU A 394 -19.45 -13.77 6.00
C LEU A 394 -20.07 -15.14 5.70
N ASP A 395 -20.96 -15.22 4.72
CA ASP A 395 -21.55 -16.50 4.30
C ASP A 395 -20.46 -17.43 3.75
N VAL A 396 -19.52 -16.91 2.95
CA VAL A 396 -18.37 -17.68 2.47
C VAL A 396 -17.44 -18.06 3.63
N LEU A 397 -17.16 -17.14 4.56
CA LEU A 397 -16.34 -17.39 5.74
C LEU A 397 -16.89 -18.56 6.56
N LYS A 398 -18.19 -18.60 6.84
CA LYS A 398 -18.84 -19.68 7.59
C LYS A 398 -18.68 -21.04 6.93
N THR A 399 -18.54 -21.07 5.59
CA THR A 399 -18.25 -22.29 4.84
C THR A 399 -16.79 -22.70 4.99
N VAL A 400 -15.85 -21.79 4.72
CA VAL A 400 -14.41 -22.12 4.72
C VAL A 400 -13.83 -22.29 6.12
N ALA A 401 -14.45 -21.72 7.14
CA ALA A 401 -14.06 -21.86 8.55
C ALA A 401 -14.22 -23.29 9.10
N LYS A 402 -14.82 -24.21 8.34
CA LYS A 402 -14.78 -25.64 8.67
C LYS A 402 -13.39 -26.24 8.53
N SER A 403 -12.58 -25.70 7.60
CA SER A 403 -11.20 -26.18 7.42
C SER A 403 -10.32 -25.84 8.63
N PRO A 404 -9.50 -26.78 9.12
CA PRO A 404 -8.56 -26.56 10.22
C PRO A 404 -7.50 -25.51 9.90
N TYR A 405 -7.24 -25.26 8.62
CA TYR A 405 -6.30 -24.22 8.20
C TYR A 405 -6.84 -22.80 8.36
N VAL A 406 -8.16 -22.61 8.47
CA VAL A 406 -8.79 -21.30 8.69
C VAL A 406 -9.06 -21.11 10.18
N VAL A 407 -8.20 -20.35 10.85
CA VAL A 407 -8.20 -20.21 12.32
C VAL A 407 -8.87 -18.93 12.80
N GLY A 408 -9.26 -18.06 11.89
CA GLY A 408 -9.88 -16.79 12.24
C GLY A 408 -10.32 -15.98 11.04
N SER A 409 -10.76 -14.78 11.35
CA SER A 409 -11.16 -13.74 10.39
C SER A 409 -10.34 -12.47 10.60
N ASP A 410 -10.38 -11.60 9.61
CA ASP A 410 -9.74 -10.29 9.67
C ASP A 410 -10.56 -9.23 8.95
N PHE A 411 -10.75 -8.07 9.56
CA PHE A 411 -11.29 -6.88 8.92
C PHE A 411 -10.15 -5.99 8.45
N ILE A 412 -9.85 -6.04 7.15
CA ILE A 412 -8.69 -5.39 6.53
C ILE A 412 -9.06 -4.20 5.64
N GLY A 413 -8.05 -3.49 5.21
CA GLY A 413 -8.12 -2.39 4.26
C GLY A 413 -7.84 -1.06 4.91
N GLU A 414 -7.63 -0.03 4.09
CA GLU A 414 -7.30 1.32 4.56
C GLU A 414 -8.32 1.81 5.59
N GLU A 415 -7.84 2.28 6.74
CA GLU A 415 -8.66 2.73 7.85
C GLU A 415 -9.25 4.12 7.58
N ILE A 416 -10.24 4.16 6.69
CA ILE A 416 -10.92 5.40 6.27
C ILE A 416 -12.35 5.53 6.80
N ASN A 417 -12.88 4.49 7.45
CA ASN A 417 -14.21 4.47 8.02
C ASN A 417 -14.18 4.15 9.53
N ASP A 418 -15.20 4.63 10.24
CA ASP A 418 -15.41 4.30 11.65
C ASP A 418 -15.72 2.80 11.81
N ILE A 419 -15.16 2.19 12.85
CA ILE A 419 -15.42 0.78 13.19
C ILE A 419 -16.92 0.55 13.50
N ALA A 420 -17.62 1.55 13.98
CA ALA A 420 -19.06 1.46 14.20
C ALA A 420 -19.84 1.11 12.92
N ASP A 421 -19.30 1.45 11.75
CA ASP A 421 -19.87 1.07 10.45
C ASP A 421 -19.82 -0.46 10.21
N LEU A 422 -18.87 -1.15 10.85
CA LEU A 422 -18.70 -2.61 10.77
C LEU A 422 -19.51 -3.36 11.84
N LYS A 423 -20.15 -2.65 12.77
CA LYS A 423 -20.88 -3.25 13.91
C LYS A 423 -21.83 -4.39 13.50
N PRO A 424 -22.63 -4.29 12.43
CA PRO A 424 -23.50 -5.40 12.03
C PRO A 424 -22.72 -6.67 11.64
N ALA A 425 -21.58 -6.51 10.93
CA ALA A 425 -20.75 -7.63 10.53
C ALA A 425 -19.99 -8.24 11.73
N ILE A 426 -19.46 -7.38 12.61
CA ILE A 426 -18.82 -7.81 13.87
C ILE A 426 -19.83 -8.58 14.72
N LYS A 427 -21.07 -8.09 14.84
CA LYS A 427 -22.13 -8.77 15.59
C LYS A 427 -22.38 -10.18 15.06
N GLU A 428 -22.59 -10.31 13.76
CA GLU A 428 -22.86 -11.63 13.17
C GLU A 428 -21.67 -12.58 13.32
N LEU A 429 -20.45 -12.07 13.24
CA LEU A 429 -19.24 -12.87 13.46
C LEU A 429 -19.11 -13.31 14.93
N VAL A 430 -19.38 -12.42 15.88
CA VAL A 430 -19.37 -12.74 17.33
C VAL A 430 -20.43 -13.77 17.68
N GLU A 431 -21.63 -13.66 17.09
CA GLU A 431 -22.69 -14.66 17.23
C GLU A 431 -22.25 -16.01 16.68
N TYR A 432 -21.66 -16.04 15.48
CA TYR A 432 -21.12 -17.26 14.86
C TYR A 432 -20.05 -17.93 15.74
N VAL A 433 -19.11 -17.15 16.23
CA VAL A 433 -18.04 -17.64 17.10
C VAL A 433 -18.63 -18.24 18.40
N GLY A 434 -19.59 -17.57 19.01
CA GLY A 434 -20.23 -18.07 20.24
C GLY A 434 -21.07 -19.32 20.06
N GLU A 435 -21.62 -19.57 18.87
CA GLU A 435 -22.50 -20.70 18.60
C GLU A 435 -21.78 -21.91 18.02
N VAL A 436 -20.75 -21.67 17.21
CA VAL A 436 -20.15 -22.71 16.35
C VAL A 436 -18.71 -23.00 16.71
N ASP A 437 -17.93 -21.99 17.10
CA ASP A 437 -16.47 -22.12 17.23
C ASP A 437 -15.88 -21.05 18.16
N GLU A 438 -16.00 -21.22 19.47
CA GLU A 438 -15.55 -20.24 20.48
C GLU A 438 -14.03 -19.96 20.47
N ASP A 439 -13.22 -20.80 19.83
CA ASP A 439 -11.77 -20.65 19.70
C ASP A 439 -11.33 -19.89 18.44
N PHE A 440 -12.29 -19.55 17.55
CA PHE A 440 -12.02 -18.82 16.31
C PHE A 440 -11.58 -17.37 16.60
N THR A 441 -10.48 -16.94 16.00
CA THR A 441 -9.92 -15.60 16.23
C THR A 441 -10.63 -14.53 15.42
N ILE A 442 -10.96 -13.41 16.05
CA ILE A 442 -11.44 -12.19 15.38
C ILE A 442 -10.32 -11.17 15.38
N ARG A 443 -9.76 -10.87 14.21
CA ARG A 443 -8.79 -9.77 14.02
C ARG A 443 -9.48 -8.57 13.40
N ILE A 444 -9.13 -7.38 13.86
CA ILE A 444 -9.65 -6.11 13.35
C ILE A 444 -8.48 -5.14 13.19
N HIS A 445 -8.26 -4.61 12.00
CA HIS A 445 -7.34 -3.50 11.81
C HIS A 445 -7.92 -2.25 12.45
N ALA A 446 -7.24 -1.69 13.43
CA ALA A 446 -7.67 -0.50 14.14
C ALA A 446 -6.48 0.28 14.70
N GLY A 447 -6.54 1.59 14.60
CA GLY A 447 -5.46 2.48 15.06
C GLY A 447 -4.27 2.54 14.13
N GLU A 448 -4.41 2.22 12.85
CA GLU A 448 -3.37 2.41 11.84
C GLU A 448 -3.27 3.87 11.40
N ASN A 449 -4.36 4.60 11.44
CA ASN A 449 -4.47 5.97 10.97
C ASN A 449 -4.81 6.94 12.12
N ASP A 450 -4.12 8.07 12.18
CA ASP A 450 -4.30 9.10 13.22
C ASP A 450 -5.65 9.84 13.14
N SER A 451 -6.40 9.69 12.05
CA SER A 451 -7.69 10.36 11.86
C SER A 451 -8.86 9.68 12.60
N LEU A 452 -8.70 8.43 13.06
CA LEU A 452 -9.76 7.63 13.69
C LEU A 452 -9.26 6.98 14.99
N ARG A 453 -8.78 7.79 15.92
CA ARG A 453 -8.16 7.34 17.18
C ARG A 453 -9.09 6.54 18.08
N ASP A 454 -10.40 6.68 17.90
CA ASP A 454 -11.40 5.93 18.68
C ASP A 454 -11.60 4.49 18.19
N ASN A 455 -11.09 4.13 17.01
CA ASN A 455 -11.38 2.83 16.41
C ASN A 455 -10.88 1.67 17.26
N VAL A 456 -9.76 1.81 17.96
CA VAL A 456 -9.27 0.78 18.89
C VAL A 456 -10.29 0.51 20.02
N ALA A 457 -10.74 1.56 20.69
CA ALA A 457 -11.75 1.44 21.75
C ALA A 457 -13.10 0.95 21.20
N LYS A 458 -13.53 1.48 20.06
CA LYS A 458 -14.78 1.08 19.39
C LYS A 458 -14.76 -0.38 18.93
N SER A 459 -13.62 -0.92 18.53
CA SER A 459 -13.49 -2.33 18.16
C SER A 459 -13.83 -3.24 19.35
N ILE A 460 -13.23 -2.99 20.50
CA ILE A 460 -13.51 -3.75 21.73
C ILE A 460 -14.97 -3.61 22.12
N LYS A 461 -15.49 -2.38 22.11
CA LYS A 461 -16.88 -2.08 22.44
C LYS A 461 -17.86 -2.79 21.52
N CYS A 462 -17.64 -2.77 20.20
CA CYS A 462 -18.52 -3.44 19.23
C CYS A 462 -18.58 -4.95 19.46
N VAL A 463 -17.44 -5.58 19.79
CA VAL A 463 -17.42 -7.02 20.12
C VAL A 463 -18.19 -7.28 21.42
N LYS A 464 -17.95 -6.50 22.48
CA LYS A 464 -18.65 -6.66 23.76
C LYS A 464 -20.17 -6.47 23.65
N GLU A 465 -20.60 -5.46 22.90
CA GLU A 465 -22.01 -5.19 22.68
C GLU A 465 -22.71 -6.28 21.83
N ALA A 466 -21.95 -7.10 21.14
CA ALA A 466 -22.44 -8.22 20.35
C ALA A 466 -22.59 -9.52 21.16
N LEU A 467 -21.99 -9.59 22.35
CA LEU A 467 -22.04 -10.80 23.19
C LEU A 467 -23.45 -11.11 23.64
N LYS A 468 -23.85 -12.38 23.58
CA LYS A 468 -25.06 -12.87 24.17
C LYS A 468 -24.88 -12.99 25.71
N PRO A 469 -25.98 -12.97 26.50
CA PRO A 469 -25.89 -13.20 27.93
C PRO A 469 -25.16 -14.52 28.24
N GLY A 470 -24.09 -14.45 29.04
CA GLY A 470 -23.26 -15.61 29.42
C GLY A 470 -22.19 -16.02 28.36
N GLN A 471 -22.14 -15.41 27.20
CA GLN A 471 -21.10 -15.65 26.21
C GLN A 471 -19.79 -15.05 26.69
N LYS A 472 -18.70 -15.83 26.59
CA LYS A 472 -17.34 -15.36 26.87
C LYS A 472 -16.86 -14.43 25.77
N MET A 473 -15.93 -13.52 26.13
CA MET A 473 -15.22 -12.72 25.14
C MET A 473 -14.48 -13.62 24.16
N PRO A 474 -14.69 -13.49 22.84
CA PRO A 474 -13.92 -14.25 21.86
C PRO A 474 -12.46 -13.82 21.86
N LYS A 475 -11.60 -14.58 21.18
CA LYS A 475 -10.20 -14.21 20.94
C LYS A 475 -10.17 -13.01 19.99
N VAL A 476 -9.88 -11.82 20.52
CA VAL A 476 -9.79 -10.58 19.73
C VAL A 476 -8.35 -10.15 19.60
N ARG A 477 -7.94 -9.87 18.37
CA ARG A 477 -6.67 -9.22 18.08
C ARG A 477 -6.89 -7.94 17.30
N LEU A 478 -6.16 -6.90 17.65
CA LEU A 478 -6.24 -5.60 16.99
C LEU A 478 -4.93 -5.34 16.24
N GLY A 479 -5.03 -5.27 14.92
CA GLY A 479 -3.91 -4.92 14.05
C GLY A 479 -3.55 -3.45 14.20
N HIS A 480 -2.27 -3.16 14.25
CA HIS A 480 -1.62 -1.86 14.42
C HIS A 480 -1.70 -1.27 15.83
N GLY A 481 -2.86 -0.87 16.34
CA GLY A 481 -2.97 -0.25 17.67
C GLY A 481 -2.09 1.00 17.88
N LEU A 482 -1.61 1.62 16.79
CA LEU A 482 -0.66 2.72 16.80
C LEU A 482 -1.29 4.02 17.30
N TYR A 483 -2.48 4.33 16.82
CA TYR A 483 -3.22 5.53 17.18
C TYR A 483 -4.45 5.22 18.01
N THR A 484 -4.51 5.82 19.20
CA THR A 484 -5.61 5.67 20.13
C THR A 484 -5.73 6.92 20.99
N ALA A 485 -6.59 6.90 22.02
CA ALA A 485 -6.60 7.92 23.07
C ALA A 485 -5.22 8.04 23.71
N ASP A 486 -4.84 9.24 24.14
CA ASP A 486 -3.59 9.43 24.84
C ASP A 486 -3.55 8.55 26.11
N LEU A 487 -2.62 7.59 26.12
CA LEU A 487 -2.50 6.56 27.17
C LEU A 487 -2.16 7.12 28.55
N SER A 488 -1.64 8.34 28.65
CA SER A 488 -1.39 9.02 29.92
C SER A 488 -2.65 9.55 30.60
N THR A 489 -3.72 9.78 29.84
CA THR A 489 -4.99 10.30 30.31
C THR A 489 -5.83 9.26 31.05
N LEU A 490 -6.89 9.73 31.69
CA LEU A 490 -7.88 8.84 32.35
C LEU A 490 -8.56 7.92 31.32
N GLU A 491 -8.85 8.43 30.12
CA GLU A 491 -9.45 7.68 29.03
C GLU A 491 -8.51 6.58 28.51
N GLY A 492 -7.24 6.92 28.27
CA GLY A 492 -6.23 5.95 27.87
C GLY A 492 -5.99 4.85 28.90
N LYS A 493 -5.99 5.21 30.22
CA LYS A 493 -5.89 4.24 31.30
C LYS A 493 -7.09 3.30 31.36
N LYS A 494 -8.30 3.83 31.16
CA LYS A 494 -9.52 3.01 31.06
C LYS A 494 -9.46 2.07 29.84
N LEU A 495 -8.98 2.55 28.71
CA LEU A 495 -8.81 1.71 27.52
C LEU A 495 -7.81 0.56 27.77
N MET A 496 -6.67 0.84 28.40
CA MET A 496 -5.71 -0.23 28.74
C MET A 496 -6.30 -1.24 29.74
N GLN A 497 -7.09 -0.77 30.72
CA GLN A 497 -7.82 -1.68 31.63
C GLN A 497 -8.81 -2.54 30.85
N GLU A 498 -9.56 -1.97 29.92
CA GLU A 498 -10.50 -2.67 29.06
C GLU A 498 -9.83 -3.75 28.21
N MET A 499 -8.62 -3.46 27.68
CA MET A 499 -7.82 -4.42 26.92
C MET A 499 -7.40 -5.62 27.79
N ARG A 500 -6.97 -5.37 29.03
CA ARG A 500 -6.62 -6.45 29.98
C ARG A 500 -7.84 -7.31 30.32
N ASP A 501 -8.94 -6.67 30.73
CA ASP A 501 -10.18 -7.36 31.14
C ASP A 501 -10.78 -8.19 30.00
N SER A 502 -10.55 -7.76 28.77
CA SER A 502 -11.01 -8.42 27.54
C SER A 502 -9.98 -9.37 26.94
N ASN A 503 -8.80 -9.47 27.53
CA ASN A 503 -7.69 -10.30 27.04
C ASN A 503 -7.32 -10.06 25.56
N VAL A 504 -7.38 -8.80 25.11
CA VAL A 504 -7.10 -8.39 23.74
C VAL A 504 -5.59 -8.45 23.49
N ILE A 505 -5.19 -8.89 22.29
CA ILE A 505 -3.81 -8.83 21.81
C ILE A 505 -3.69 -7.72 20.78
N LEU A 506 -2.67 -6.87 20.92
CA LEU A 506 -2.30 -5.86 19.92
C LEU A 506 -1.18 -6.40 19.03
N GLU A 507 -1.29 -6.17 17.74
CA GLU A 507 -0.31 -6.60 16.74
C GLU A 507 0.40 -5.37 16.15
N PHE A 508 1.72 -5.29 16.28
CA PHE A 508 2.51 -4.14 15.85
C PHE A 508 3.36 -4.42 14.62
N GLN A 509 3.36 -3.47 13.67
CA GLN A 509 4.07 -3.51 12.39
C GLN A 509 4.81 -2.19 12.19
N LEU A 510 5.91 -2.00 12.92
CA LEU A 510 6.64 -0.73 12.95
C LEU A 510 7.09 -0.29 11.56
N THR A 511 7.69 -1.20 10.81
CA THR A 511 8.29 -0.88 9.51
C THR A 511 7.24 -0.57 8.46
N SER A 512 6.11 -1.28 8.41
CA SER A 512 5.02 -0.97 7.48
C SER A 512 4.39 0.38 7.78
N ASN A 513 4.11 0.67 9.06
CA ASN A 513 3.54 1.95 9.48
C ASN A 513 4.41 3.14 9.06
N VAL A 514 5.73 3.00 9.14
CA VAL A 514 6.63 4.03 8.67
C VAL A 514 6.63 4.11 7.14
N ARG A 515 6.69 2.98 6.43
CA ARG A 515 6.73 2.96 4.95
C ARG A 515 5.46 3.46 4.30
N LEU A 516 4.32 3.24 4.94
CA LEU A 516 3.03 3.79 4.51
C LEU A 516 2.79 5.25 4.91
N ASN A 517 3.76 5.89 5.58
CA ASN A 517 3.62 7.23 6.11
C ASN A 517 2.57 7.38 7.23
N ASN A 518 2.24 6.29 7.87
CA ASN A 518 1.30 6.31 8.99
C ASN A 518 1.97 6.78 10.28
N LEU A 519 3.29 6.60 10.40
CA LEU A 519 4.07 7.01 11.56
C LEU A 519 5.17 8.00 11.14
N SER A 520 5.15 9.20 11.72
CA SER A 520 6.11 10.28 11.43
C SER A 520 7.09 10.57 12.58
N ASN A 521 6.82 10.07 13.78
CA ASN A 521 7.66 10.26 14.96
C ASN A 521 7.61 9.01 15.85
N LEU A 522 8.79 8.49 16.24
CA LEU A 522 8.90 7.34 17.13
C LEU A 522 8.46 7.62 18.57
N ASP A 523 8.58 8.88 19.02
CA ASP A 523 8.23 9.26 20.38
C ASP A 523 6.74 9.07 20.70
N ILE A 524 5.90 9.04 19.67
CA ILE A 524 4.46 8.80 19.82
C ILE A 524 4.08 7.32 19.76
N HIS A 525 5.03 6.42 19.50
CA HIS A 525 4.73 5.00 19.35
C HIS A 525 4.33 4.36 20.68
N PRO A 526 3.14 3.77 20.80
CA PRO A 526 2.57 3.37 22.09
C PRO A 526 3.09 2.04 22.65
N LEU A 527 3.83 1.24 21.86
CA LEU A 527 4.18 -0.14 22.23
C LEU A 527 4.84 -0.27 23.60
N LYS A 528 5.83 0.57 23.90
CA LYS A 528 6.50 0.52 25.23
C LYS A 528 5.53 0.81 26.36
N THR A 529 4.65 1.79 26.18
CA THR A 529 3.61 2.11 27.18
C THR A 529 2.66 0.94 27.37
N TYR A 530 2.26 0.27 26.31
CA TYR A 530 1.45 -0.92 26.41
C TYR A 530 2.14 -2.04 27.16
N LEU A 531 3.38 -2.38 26.81
CA LEU A 531 4.17 -3.42 27.50
C LEU A 531 4.38 -3.11 29.00
N GLN A 532 4.68 -1.84 29.33
CA GLN A 532 4.83 -1.39 30.72
C GLN A 532 3.52 -1.46 31.54
N ASN A 533 2.39 -1.48 30.85
CA ASN A 533 1.06 -1.63 31.46
C ASN A 533 0.49 -3.05 31.27
N GLU A 534 1.34 -4.04 31.00
CA GLU A 534 0.96 -5.46 30.90
C GLU A 534 -0.09 -5.73 29.82
N ILE A 535 -0.13 -4.92 28.75
CA ILE A 535 -0.96 -5.19 27.58
C ILE A 535 -0.25 -6.22 26.70
N ARG A 536 -1.01 -7.20 26.28
CA ARG A 536 -0.52 -8.29 25.43
C ARG A 536 -0.22 -7.79 24.03
N CYS A 537 1.02 -7.88 23.61
CA CYS A 537 1.49 -7.37 22.31
C CYS A 537 2.29 -8.45 21.58
N VAL A 538 2.14 -8.49 20.26
CA VAL A 538 2.93 -9.32 19.35
C VAL A 538 3.40 -8.49 18.16
N GLN A 539 4.37 -9.01 17.44
CA GLN A 539 4.86 -8.39 16.21
C GLN A 539 4.24 -9.02 14.96
N GLY A 540 4.25 -8.28 13.86
CA GLY A 540 3.97 -8.75 12.52
C GLY A 540 4.70 -7.92 11.49
N THR A 541 4.85 -8.43 10.27
CA THR A 541 5.54 -7.72 9.19
C THR A 541 4.60 -6.96 8.27
N ASP A 542 3.31 -7.24 8.35
CA ASP A 542 2.28 -6.77 7.42
C ASP A 542 2.49 -7.27 5.97
N GLY A 543 3.68 -7.79 5.69
CA GLY A 543 4.04 -8.38 4.40
C GLY A 543 5.49 -8.16 4.03
N CYS A 544 6.33 -9.11 4.38
CA CYS A 544 7.79 -9.05 4.20
C CYS A 544 8.23 -8.61 2.80
N GLY A 545 7.59 -9.14 1.76
CA GLY A 545 8.00 -8.90 0.38
C GLY A 545 7.61 -7.52 -0.12
N PHE A 546 6.40 -7.08 0.18
CA PHE A 546 5.86 -5.82 -0.30
C PHE A 546 6.52 -4.62 0.39
N TYR A 547 6.76 -4.73 1.69
CA TYR A 547 7.45 -3.69 2.46
C TYR A 547 8.98 -3.83 2.43
N GLY A 548 9.51 -4.92 1.87
CA GLY A 548 10.94 -5.15 1.72
C GLY A 548 11.68 -5.34 3.05
N VAL A 549 10.99 -5.89 4.05
CA VAL A 549 11.52 -6.18 5.39
C VAL A 549 11.11 -7.59 5.79
N ASP A 550 11.88 -8.26 6.60
CA ASP A 550 11.51 -9.55 7.17
C ASP A 550 11.36 -9.45 8.69
N THR A 551 11.05 -10.55 9.35
CA THR A 551 10.86 -10.60 10.81
C THR A 551 12.14 -10.25 11.58
N ILE A 552 13.31 -10.46 11.00
CA ILE A 552 14.58 -10.05 11.60
C ILE A 552 14.72 -8.53 11.52
N ASP A 553 14.38 -7.94 10.38
CA ASP A 553 14.40 -6.49 10.20
C ASP A 553 13.40 -5.81 11.16
N GLU A 554 12.19 -6.37 11.31
CA GLU A 554 11.20 -5.88 12.26
C GLU A 554 11.70 -5.95 13.70
N GLN A 555 12.29 -7.08 14.11
CA GLN A 555 12.91 -7.21 15.42
C GLN A 555 14.00 -6.16 15.63
N LEU A 556 14.89 -5.99 14.66
CA LEU A 556 15.96 -4.98 14.76
C LEU A 556 15.40 -3.55 14.84
N ALA A 557 14.28 -3.29 14.14
CA ALA A 557 13.58 -2.02 14.24
C ALA A 557 13.04 -1.78 15.65
N LEU A 558 12.39 -2.75 16.24
CA LEU A 558 11.89 -2.67 17.61
C LEU A 558 13.03 -2.46 18.63
N GLN A 559 14.16 -3.16 18.47
CA GLN A 559 15.32 -3.02 19.34
C GLN A 559 16.02 -1.66 19.20
N ASN A 560 16.31 -1.27 17.96
CA ASN A 560 17.21 -0.14 17.70
C ASN A 560 16.46 1.20 17.55
N LEU A 561 15.21 1.18 17.11
CA LEU A 561 14.42 2.41 16.91
C LEU A 561 13.55 2.72 18.12
N LEU A 562 12.82 1.75 18.65
CA LEU A 562 12.00 1.93 19.84
C LEU A 562 12.77 1.65 21.15
N GLY A 563 13.94 1.02 21.05
CA GLY A 563 14.77 0.72 22.21
C GLY A 563 14.09 -0.26 23.18
N LEU A 564 13.45 -1.31 22.65
CA LEU A 564 12.87 -2.36 23.47
C LEU A 564 13.98 -3.09 24.23
N THR A 565 13.73 -3.33 25.51
CA THR A 565 14.60 -4.10 26.40
C THR A 565 14.37 -5.60 26.24
N ASP A 566 15.31 -6.43 26.66
CA ASP A 566 15.14 -7.90 26.64
C ASP A 566 13.90 -8.35 27.42
N LYS A 567 13.55 -7.66 28.51
CA LYS A 567 12.33 -7.94 29.28
C LYS A 567 11.07 -7.66 28.46
N GLU A 568 11.00 -6.55 27.75
CA GLU A 568 9.88 -6.19 26.87
C GLU A 568 9.76 -7.18 25.69
N PHE A 569 10.89 -7.65 25.16
CA PHE A 569 10.90 -8.74 24.18
C PHE A 569 10.36 -10.05 24.73
N GLU A 570 10.76 -10.41 25.95
CA GLU A 570 10.29 -11.65 26.58
C GLU A 570 8.77 -11.60 26.82
N GLN A 571 8.23 -10.46 27.26
CA GLN A 571 6.78 -10.31 27.37
C GLN A 571 6.06 -10.55 26.04
N MET A 572 6.59 -10.06 24.93
CA MET A 572 6.02 -10.32 23.59
C MET A 572 6.13 -11.80 23.21
N ARG A 573 7.25 -12.45 23.53
CA ARG A 573 7.46 -13.88 23.23
C ARG A 573 6.56 -14.79 24.06
N GLU A 574 6.29 -14.47 25.31
CA GLU A 574 5.33 -15.20 26.14
C GLU A 574 3.94 -15.21 25.48
N VAL A 575 3.51 -14.08 24.90
CA VAL A 575 2.25 -13.99 24.15
C VAL A 575 2.31 -14.81 22.85
N GLU A 576 3.44 -14.79 22.13
CA GLU A 576 3.62 -15.65 20.94
C GLU A 576 3.51 -17.14 21.29
N ASP A 577 4.17 -17.57 22.37
CA ASP A 577 4.17 -18.97 22.81
C ASP A 577 2.76 -19.45 23.15
N GLU A 578 1.99 -18.60 23.81
CA GLU A 578 0.59 -18.86 24.10
C GLU A 578 -0.25 -18.98 22.82
N VAL A 579 -0.06 -18.07 21.87
CA VAL A 579 -0.78 -18.11 20.57
C VAL A 579 -0.43 -19.37 19.78
N ILE A 580 0.85 -19.77 19.74
CA ILE A 580 1.27 -21.01 19.10
C ILE A 580 0.58 -22.20 19.76
N GLU A 581 0.64 -22.33 21.10
CA GLU A 581 0.05 -23.46 21.83
C GLU A 581 -1.46 -23.54 21.59
N GLN A 582 -2.15 -22.42 21.69
CA GLN A 582 -3.60 -22.34 21.46
C GLN A 582 -3.94 -22.65 19.99
N GLY A 583 -3.16 -22.14 19.05
CA GLY A 583 -3.34 -22.37 17.62
C GLY A 583 -3.16 -23.86 17.26
N GLU A 584 -2.20 -24.54 17.87
CA GLU A 584 -1.99 -25.98 17.64
C GLU A 584 -3.10 -26.83 18.25
N LYS A 585 -3.54 -26.53 19.47
CA LYS A 585 -4.70 -27.17 20.07
C LYS A 585 -5.94 -27.01 19.20
N TYR A 586 -6.18 -25.80 18.73
CA TYR A 586 -7.29 -25.49 17.84
C TYR A 586 -7.21 -26.28 16.55
N PHE A 587 -6.06 -26.26 15.86
CA PHE A 587 -5.86 -27.01 14.61
C PHE A 587 -6.14 -28.49 14.78
N ASN A 588 -5.58 -29.12 15.83
CA ASN A 588 -5.75 -30.56 16.08
C ASN A 588 -7.21 -30.93 16.39
N LYS A 589 -7.94 -30.07 17.10
CA LYS A 589 -9.37 -30.23 17.34
C LYS A 589 -10.15 -30.15 16.03
N LYS A 590 -9.91 -29.11 15.27
CA LYS A 590 -10.59 -28.83 13.99
C LYS A 590 -10.28 -29.88 12.93
N GLN A 591 -9.08 -30.44 12.93
CA GLN A 591 -8.71 -31.52 11.98
C GLN A 591 -9.62 -32.74 12.16
N LYS A 592 -9.86 -33.15 13.41
CA LYS A 592 -10.77 -34.27 13.72
C LYS A 592 -12.22 -33.94 13.35
N GLU A 593 -12.70 -32.76 13.73
CA GLU A 593 -14.04 -32.30 13.38
C GLU A 593 -14.24 -32.21 11.86
N PHE A 594 -13.21 -31.83 11.12
CA PHE A 594 -13.25 -31.75 9.67
C PHE A 594 -13.27 -33.15 9.00
N GLU A 595 -12.49 -34.07 9.50
CA GLU A 595 -12.52 -35.48 9.01
C GLU A 595 -13.90 -36.11 9.23
N GLU A 596 -14.51 -35.87 10.40
CA GLU A 596 -15.89 -36.31 10.68
C GLU A 596 -16.92 -35.62 9.78
N PHE A 597 -16.75 -34.30 9.55
CA PHE A 597 -17.61 -33.50 8.66
C PHE A 597 -17.57 -34.00 7.21
N LEU A 598 -16.43 -34.44 6.73
CA LEU A 598 -16.30 -34.96 5.37
C LEU A 598 -17.11 -36.25 5.14
N GLU A 599 -17.27 -37.10 6.15
CA GLU A 599 -18.01 -38.41 6.05
C GLU A 599 -17.57 -39.23 4.83
N GLY A 600 -16.31 -39.16 4.45
CA GLY A 600 -15.75 -39.84 3.27
C GLY A 600 -16.02 -39.17 1.94
N ARG A 601 -16.62 -37.96 1.92
CA ARG A 601 -16.79 -37.14 0.70
C ARG A 601 -15.52 -36.38 0.35
N SER A 602 -15.47 -35.88 -0.89
CA SER A 602 -14.44 -34.89 -1.26
C SER A 602 -14.67 -33.57 -0.49
N ILE A 603 -13.59 -32.81 -0.30
CA ILE A 603 -13.64 -31.48 0.34
C ILE A 603 -14.62 -30.59 -0.42
N VAL A 604 -14.53 -30.60 -1.75
CA VAL A 604 -15.38 -29.77 -2.62
C VAL A 604 -16.87 -30.14 -2.45
N ASP A 605 -17.21 -31.43 -2.45
CA ASP A 605 -18.60 -31.84 -2.30
C ASP A 605 -19.18 -31.51 -0.93
N ALA A 606 -18.39 -31.74 0.14
CA ALA A 606 -18.83 -31.48 1.51
C ALA A 606 -19.04 -29.96 1.75
N LEU A 607 -18.11 -29.13 1.32
CA LEU A 607 -18.20 -27.68 1.50
C LEU A 607 -19.25 -27.05 0.58
N THR A 608 -19.44 -27.57 -0.65
CA THR A 608 -20.50 -27.10 -1.54
C THR A 608 -21.90 -27.41 -0.98
N ARG A 609 -22.05 -28.53 -0.29
CA ARG A 609 -23.30 -28.85 0.41
C ARG A 609 -23.54 -27.88 1.56
N LEU A 610 -22.54 -27.65 2.39
CA LEU A 610 -22.60 -26.69 3.52
C LEU A 610 -22.93 -25.27 3.03
N GLU A 611 -22.31 -24.84 1.93
CA GLU A 611 -22.59 -23.54 1.30
C GLU A 611 -24.10 -23.38 0.98
N LYS A 612 -24.70 -24.39 0.36
CA LYS A 612 -26.13 -24.37 0.05
C LYS A 612 -26.99 -24.26 1.31
N GLU A 613 -26.63 -25.02 2.37
CA GLU A 613 -27.33 -24.97 3.65
C GLU A 613 -27.20 -23.58 4.32
N ASN A 614 -26.01 -22.97 4.29
CA ASN A 614 -25.78 -21.64 4.82
C ASN A 614 -26.55 -20.57 4.02
N HIS A 615 -26.57 -20.68 2.69
CA HIS A 615 -27.30 -19.76 1.83
C HIS A 615 -28.82 -19.80 2.05
N GLU A 616 -29.39 -20.98 2.27
CA GLU A 616 -30.81 -21.12 2.59
C GLU A 616 -31.15 -20.51 3.96
N LYS A 617 -30.28 -20.67 4.96
CA LYS A 617 -30.43 -20.02 6.27
C LYS A 617 -30.34 -18.49 6.20
N SER A 618 -29.41 -17.96 5.38
CA SER A 618 -29.19 -16.51 5.25
C SER A 618 -30.32 -15.79 4.51
N LYS A 619 -31.03 -16.46 3.59
CA LYS A 619 -32.21 -15.93 2.90
C LYS A 619 -33.32 -15.50 3.85
N ASN A 620 -33.42 -16.15 5.00
CA ASN A 620 -34.40 -15.84 6.02
C ASN A 620 -33.99 -14.64 6.93
N ASN A 621 -32.75 -14.17 6.83
CA ASN A 621 -32.22 -13.07 7.62
C ASN A 621 -32.07 -11.80 6.73
N ASN A 622 -33.17 -11.18 6.40
CA ASN A 622 -33.24 -10.02 5.48
C ASN A 622 -32.71 -8.69 6.05
N MET A 623 -31.75 -8.67 6.97
CA MET A 623 -31.12 -7.41 7.36
C MET A 623 -29.95 -7.08 6.41
N PRO A 624 -30.03 -5.99 5.65
CA PRO A 624 -28.90 -5.56 4.84
C PRO A 624 -27.75 -5.09 5.73
N MET A 625 -26.59 -5.75 5.66
CA MET A 625 -25.36 -5.21 6.20
C MET A 625 -24.86 -4.08 5.29
N ARG A 626 -25.43 -2.92 5.46
CA ARG A 626 -24.94 -1.72 4.78
C ARG A 626 -23.81 -1.12 5.62
N ILE A 627 -22.58 -1.28 5.16
CA ILE A 627 -21.51 -0.39 5.57
C ILE A 627 -21.71 0.92 4.82
N ASN A 628 -21.86 1.97 5.56
CA ASN A 628 -22.19 3.29 5.06
C ASN A 628 -23.45 3.32 4.18
N HIS A 629 -24.29 4.25 4.43
CA HIS A 629 -25.43 4.62 3.59
C HIS A 629 -24.93 5.29 2.28
N ASN A 630 -23.91 4.70 1.62
CA ASN A 630 -23.51 5.15 0.31
C ASN A 630 -24.61 4.77 -0.67
N ILE A 631 -25.20 5.79 -1.25
CA ILE A 631 -26.29 5.71 -2.18
C ILE A 631 -25.69 5.86 -3.58
N GLU A 632 -26.23 5.11 -4.53
CA GLU A 632 -25.84 5.30 -5.91
C GLU A 632 -26.24 6.70 -6.37
N ALA A 633 -25.26 7.55 -6.64
CA ALA A 633 -25.46 8.95 -6.96
C ALA A 633 -26.43 9.16 -8.13
N GLU A 634 -26.35 8.29 -9.16
CA GLU A 634 -27.21 8.34 -10.33
C GLU A 634 -28.69 8.17 -9.99
N SER A 635 -29.02 7.32 -9.03
CA SER A 635 -30.42 7.05 -8.65
C SER A 635 -31.10 8.25 -7.99
N ILE A 636 -30.35 9.06 -7.23
CA ILE A 636 -30.90 10.18 -6.45
C ILE A 636 -30.75 11.51 -7.20
N LEU A 637 -29.65 11.72 -7.91
CA LEU A 637 -29.29 13.00 -8.49
C LEU A 637 -29.69 13.15 -9.97
N LYS A 638 -30.57 12.29 -10.48
CA LYS A 638 -30.98 12.22 -11.91
C LYS A 638 -31.26 13.59 -12.53
N GLY A 639 -31.97 14.47 -11.85
CA GLY A 639 -32.31 15.80 -12.37
C GLY A 639 -31.16 16.82 -12.40
N LYS A 640 -30.03 16.54 -11.73
CA LYS A 640 -28.84 17.38 -11.65
C LYS A 640 -27.68 16.85 -12.52
N ILE A 641 -27.76 15.62 -13.04
CA ILE A 641 -26.69 15.05 -13.86
C ILE A 641 -26.70 15.74 -15.21
N LYS A 642 -25.59 16.39 -15.52
CA LYS A 642 -25.38 17.11 -16.78
C LYS A 642 -23.94 16.91 -17.28
N GLN A 643 -23.73 17.17 -18.55
CA GLN A 643 -22.38 17.31 -19.11
C GLN A 643 -21.80 18.66 -18.70
N LEU A 644 -20.48 18.68 -18.52
CA LEU A 644 -19.75 19.91 -18.23
C LEU A 644 -19.81 20.86 -19.43
N PRO A 645 -19.93 22.18 -19.24
CA PRO A 645 -19.91 23.16 -20.32
C PRO A 645 -18.69 23.02 -21.22
N GLU A 646 -18.87 23.03 -22.53
CA GLU A 646 -17.77 22.86 -23.49
C GLU A 646 -17.19 24.17 -23.99
N ASP A 647 -17.99 25.23 -23.92
CA ASP A 647 -17.70 26.58 -24.45
C ASP A 647 -17.03 27.50 -23.39
N LYS A 648 -16.87 27.04 -22.17
CA LYS A 648 -16.28 27.82 -21.07
C LYS A 648 -15.03 27.17 -20.49
N VAL A 649 -14.17 28.00 -19.91
CA VAL A 649 -12.94 27.53 -19.20
C VAL A 649 -13.30 27.03 -17.79
N PRO A 650 -13.04 25.77 -17.45
CA PRO A 650 -13.24 25.27 -16.10
C PRO A 650 -12.15 25.77 -15.14
N ILE A 651 -12.59 26.26 -14.00
CA ILE A 651 -11.74 26.64 -12.87
C ILE A 651 -12.00 25.67 -11.73
N ILE A 652 -11.04 24.80 -11.48
CA ILE A 652 -11.14 23.76 -10.46
C ILE A 652 -10.69 24.32 -9.12
N ILE A 653 -11.59 24.29 -8.13
CA ILE A 653 -11.28 24.62 -6.74
C ILE A 653 -11.11 23.36 -5.93
N ALA A 654 -9.92 23.14 -5.40
CA ALA A 654 -9.59 21.99 -4.57
C ALA A 654 -9.18 22.46 -3.15
N GLY A 655 -9.96 22.08 -2.18
CA GLY A 655 -9.77 22.46 -0.78
C GLY A 655 -11.00 22.16 0.05
N GLY A 656 -11.33 20.87 0.15
CA GLY A 656 -12.50 20.33 0.83
C GLY A 656 -12.65 18.86 0.53
N SER A 657 -13.06 18.50 -0.68
CA SER A 657 -13.29 17.12 -1.12
C SER A 657 -12.03 16.27 -1.21
N PHE A 658 -10.88 16.90 -1.38
CA PHE A 658 -9.61 16.22 -1.59
C PHE A 658 -8.78 16.08 -0.30
N ASN A 659 -9.44 16.12 0.85
CA ASN A 659 -8.83 15.86 2.14
C ASN A 659 -9.08 14.42 2.61
N LYS A 660 -8.23 13.91 3.52
CA LYS A 660 -8.48 12.63 4.18
C LYS A 660 -9.84 12.68 4.89
N LYS A 661 -10.53 11.55 4.94
CA LYS A 661 -11.79 11.42 5.68
C LYS A 661 -11.55 11.77 7.16
N GLY A 662 -12.44 12.58 7.72
CA GLY A 662 -12.29 13.08 9.08
C GLY A 662 -11.42 14.33 9.25
N LYS A 663 -10.72 14.78 8.20
CA LYS A 663 -10.04 16.08 8.21
C LYS A 663 -10.86 17.09 7.42
N THR A 664 -11.23 18.17 8.08
CA THR A 664 -11.87 19.33 7.45
C THR A 664 -10.83 20.34 7.01
N THR A 665 -11.03 20.94 5.83
CA THR A 665 -10.22 22.05 5.40
C THR A 665 -10.69 23.31 6.12
N GLU A 666 -9.81 23.99 6.84
CA GLU A 666 -10.09 25.30 7.42
C GLU A 666 -9.85 26.39 6.38
N VAL A 667 -10.87 27.22 6.17
CA VAL A 667 -10.78 28.35 5.25
C VAL A 667 -10.20 29.54 5.99
N THR A 668 -9.05 30.03 5.55
CA THR A 668 -8.45 31.24 6.10
C THR A 668 -9.14 32.50 5.54
N GLU A 669 -9.11 33.58 6.26
CA GLU A 669 -9.67 34.86 5.82
C GLU A 669 -8.97 35.37 4.55
N GLU A 670 -7.67 35.16 4.45
CA GLU A 670 -6.86 35.49 3.27
C GLU A 670 -7.26 34.65 2.05
N GLY A 671 -7.45 33.34 2.24
CA GLY A 671 -7.91 32.45 1.17
C GLY A 671 -9.33 32.79 0.70
N ARG A 672 -10.21 33.22 1.62
CA ARG A 672 -11.54 33.70 1.29
C ARG A 672 -11.48 34.97 0.39
N LYS A 673 -10.61 35.91 0.74
CA LYS A 673 -10.40 37.14 -0.07
C LYS A 673 -9.92 36.82 -1.48
N ILE A 674 -9.08 35.80 -1.67
CA ILE A 674 -8.66 35.35 -2.99
C ILE A 674 -9.88 34.90 -3.80
N LEU A 675 -10.76 34.08 -3.23
CA LEU A 675 -11.98 33.63 -3.90
C LEU A 675 -12.94 34.81 -4.23
N GLU A 676 -13.12 35.75 -3.30
CA GLU A 676 -13.93 36.94 -3.52
C GLU A 676 -13.39 37.78 -4.70
N GLN A 677 -12.08 38.00 -4.74
CA GLN A 677 -11.46 38.76 -5.84
C GLN A 677 -11.54 38.00 -7.17
N LEU A 678 -11.37 36.67 -7.17
CA LEU A 678 -11.57 35.89 -8.39
C LEU A 678 -12.99 36.00 -8.92
N ILE A 679 -14.00 35.79 -8.09
CA ILE A 679 -15.41 35.92 -8.49
C ILE A 679 -15.72 37.33 -9.00
N LYS A 680 -15.10 38.37 -8.43
CA LYS A 680 -15.30 39.74 -8.84
C LYS A 680 -14.78 40.00 -10.26
N ASN A 681 -13.66 39.44 -10.64
CA ASN A 681 -12.91 39.77 -11.85
C ASN A 681 -13.09 38.78 -13.02
N ILE A 682 -13.70 37.64 -12.78
CA ILE A 682 -13.94 36.61 -13.79
C ILE A 682 -15.30 36.81 -14.45
N ASP A 683 -15.35 36.62 -15.78
CA ASP A 683 -16.56 36.65 -16.58
C ASP A 683 -17.31 35.30 -16.53
N ALA A 684 -18.50 35.29 -15.94
CA ALA A 684 -19.36 34.14 -15.85
C ALA A 684 -19.82 33.55 -17.19
N LYS A 685 -19.68 34.31 -18.30
CA LYS A 685 -19.95 33.80 -19.64
C LYS A 685 -18.78 33.03 -20.23
N LYS A 686 -17.56 33.27 -19.73
CA LYS A 686 -16.32 32.69 -20.25
C LYS A 686 -15.75 31.54 -19.38
N ALA A 687 -16.10 31.52 -18.10
CA ALA A 687 -15.60 30.53 -17.17
C ALA A 687 -16.70 30.03 -16.24
N TYR A 688 -16.46 28.83 -15.66
CA TYR A 688 -17.30 28.22 -14.68
C TYR A 688 -16.44 27.50 -13.63
N PHE A 689 -17.00 27.23 -12.47
CA PHE A 689 -16.28 26.53 -11.40
C PHE A 689 -16.58 25.03 -11.38
N VAL A 690 -15.56 24.22 -11.05
CA VAL A 690 -15.71 22.78 -10.85
C VAL A 690 -15.16 22.43 -9.47
N ILE A 691 -15.93 21.69 -8.71
CA ILE A 691 -15.61 21.27 -7.34
C ILE A 691 -15.76 19.76 -7.18
N GLY A 692 -15.33 19.23 -6.04
CA GLY A 692 -15.57 17.85 -5.63
C GLY A 692 -16.91 17.66 -4.93
N HIS A 693 -17.11 16.48 -4.33
CA HIS A 693 -18.41 16.03 -3.80
C HIS A 693 -18.72 16.40 -2.34
N LYS A 694 -17.68 16.71 -1.54
CA LYS A 694 -17.89 16.92 -0.09
C LYS A 694 -18.48 18.27 0.26
N MET A 695 -18.41 19.24 -0.64
CA MET A 695 -18.98 20.58 -0.44
C MET A 695 -18.53 21.24 0.87
N GLN A 696 -17.24 21.18 1.17
CA GLN A 696 -16.63 21.70 2.39
C GLN A 696 -15.45 22.62 2.07
N GLY A 697 -14.97 23.37 3.06
CA GLY A 697 -13.81 24.24 2.92
C GLY A 697 -13.97 25.25 1.78
N TYR A 698 -12.91 25.46 1.00
CA TYR A 698 -12.90 26.41 -0.12
C TYR A 698 -13.93 26.10 -1.22
N GLU A 699 -14.32 24.82 -1.37
CA GLU A 699 -15.36 24.41 -2.31
C GLU A 699 -16.75 24.91 -1.87
N LYS A 700 -17.02 24.95 -0.57
CA LYS A 700 -18.23 25.53 -0.01
C LYS A 700 -18.19 27.05 -0.11
N GLU A 701 -17.06 27.67 0.21
CA GLU A 701 -16.89 29.12 0.15
C GLU A 701 -17.16 29.69 -1.25
N ILE A 702 -16.72 29.01 -2.35
CA ILE A 702 -16.98 29.48 -3.70
C ILE A 702 -18.49 29.59 -3.98
N ILE A 703 -19.29 28.65 -3.45
CA ILE A 703 -20.75 28.68 -3.59
C ILE A 703 -21.35 29.84 -2.80
N ASP A 704 -20.93 30.00 -1.57
CA ASP A 704 -21.49 30.99 -0.64
C ASP A 704 -21.12 32.41 -1.07
N ILE A 705 -19.88 32.64 -1.52
CA ILE A 705 -19.45 33.94 -2.04
C ILE A 705 -20.19 34.28 -3.36
N SER A 706 -20.35 33.32 -4.26
CA SER A 706 -21.09 33.51 -5.51
C SER A 706 -22.55 33.95 -5.23
N LYS A 707 -23.20 33.32 -4.24
CA LYS A 707 -24.55 33.71 -3.77
C LYS A 707 -24.55 35.13 -3.19
N LYS A 708 -23.60 35.42 -2.28
CA LYS A 708 -23.49 36.73 -1.61
C LYS A 708 -23.25 37.88 -2.57
N MET A 709 -22.45 37.68 -3.59
CA MET A 709 -22.10 38.67 -4.59
C MET A 709 -23.13 38.76 -5.72
N ASN A 710 -24.19 37.99 -5.68
CA ASN A 710 -25.23 37.90 -6.73
C ASN A 710 -24.67 37.69 -8.13
N LYS A 711 -23.50 37.06 -8.27
CA LYS A 711 -22.92 36.67 -9.55
C LYS A 711 -23.38 35.27 -9.94
N ASN A 712 -23.94 35.14 -11.13
CA ASN A 712 -24.60 33.93 -11.60
C ASN A 712 -23.57 32.97 -12.27
N PHE A 713 -22.54 32.59 -11.53
CA PHE A 713 -21.59 31.59 -12.01
C PHE A 713 -22.23 30.19 -12.10
N GLU A 714 -21.87 29.48 -13.12
CA GLU A 714 -22.13 28.07 -13.24
C GLU A 714 -21.13 27.34 -12.33
N ILE A 715 -21.62 26.52 -11.40
CA ILE A 715 -20.80 25.74 -10.48
C ILE A 715 -21.25 24.30 -10.63
N ASP A 716 -20.35 23.46 -11.12
CA ASP A 716 -20.57 22.02 -11.34
C ASP A 716 -19.71 21.18 -10.39
N ALA A 717 -20.16 19.98 -10.11
CA ALA A 717 -19.40 19.03 -9.29
C ALA A 717 -19.09 17.74 -10.05
N ILE A 718 -17.86 17.23 -9.88
CA ILE A 718 -17.53 15.85 -10.26
C ILE A 718 -17.54 15.00 -8.99
N ILE A 719 -18.36 13.96 -8.97
CA ILE A 719 -18.65 13.17 -7.78
C ILE A 719 -18.43 11.67 -8.01
N PRO A 720 -18.13 10.88 -6.98
CA PRO A 720 -18.07 9.42 -7.07
C PRO A 720 -19.44 8.82 -7.44
N LYS A 721 -19.44 7.60 -7.99
CA LYS A 721 -20.69 6.84 -8.23
C LYS A 721 -21.46 6.55 -6.95
N MET A 722 -20.74 6.36 -5.85
CA MET A 722 -21.30 6.08 -4.53
C MET A 722 -21.01 7.25 -3.58
N ILE A 723 -22.04 7.82 -3.01
CA ILE A 723 -21.95 8.96 -2.09
C ILE A 723 -22.75 8.67 -0.81
N SER A 724 -22.38 9.32 0.29
CA SER A 724 -23.12 9.22 1.55
C SER A 724 -24.47 9.95 1.46
N LYS A 725 -25.39 9.62 2.37
CA LYS A 725 -26.67 10.32 2.48
C LYS A 725 -26.50 11.82 2.79
N GLU A 726 -25.51 12.15 3.60
CA GLU A 726 -25.17 13.54 3.92
C GLU A 726 -24.68 14.29 2.67
N GLU A 727 -23.73 13.71 1.96
CA GLU A 727 -23.22 14.29 0.70
C GLU A 727 -24.34 14.44 -0.34
N SER A 728 -25.23 13.45 -0.48
CA SER A 728 -26.37 13.56 -1.39
C SER A 728 -27.30 14.70 -1.02
N ASN A 729 -27.57 14.90 0.27
CA ASN A 729 -28.39 16.01 0.74
C ASN A 729 -27.73 17.36 0.44
N ASN A 730 -26.43 17.51 0.70
CA ASN A 730 -25.68 18.71 0.40
C ASN A 730 -25.69 19.02 -1.12
N LEU A 731 -25.47 18.00 -1.95
CA LEU A 731 -25.52 18.12 -3.41
C LEU A 731 -26.92 18.47 -3.95
N LEU A 732 -27.98 18.06 -3.26
CA LEU A 732 -29.35 18.41 -3.62
C LEU A 732 -29.73 19.82 -3.19
N THR A 733 -29.31 20.22 -2.00
CA THR A 733 -29.72 21.49 -1.36
C THR A 733 -28.89 22.68 -1.81
N ASP A 734 -27.61 22.47 -2.12
CA ASP A 734 -26.74 23.55 -2.54
C ASP A 734 -26.94 23.94 -4.01
N ARG A 735 -26.52 25.18 -4.33
CA ARG A 735 -26.65 25.74 -5.68
C ARG A 735 -25.57 25.17 -6.58
N LEU A 736 -25.83 24.01 -7.14
CA LEU A 736 -25.06 23.44 -8.24
C LEU A 736 -25.86 23.51 -9.54
N ASN A 737 -25.18 23.87 -10.63
CA ASN A 737 -25.78 23.95 -11.97
C ASN A 737 -25.84 22.55 -12.61
N GLY A 738 -24.84 21.73 -12.38
CA GLY A 738 -24.77 20.36 -12.86
C GLY A 738 -23.87 19.47 -12.03
N ILE A 739 -24.04 18.16 -12.22
CA ILE A 739 -23.22 17.14 -11.59
C ILE A 739 -22.76 16.16 -12.66
N ARG A 740 -21.47 15.85 -12.64
CA ARG A 740 -20.89 14.77 -13.43
C ARG A 740 -20.51 13.61 -12.54
N ILE A 741 -21.01 12.43 -12.85
CA ILE A 741 -20.65 11.22 -12.12
C ILE A 741 -19.33 10.67 -12.66
N SER A 742 -18.41 10.37 -11.75
CA SER A 742 -17.08 9.82 -12.05
C SER A 742 -17.17 8.52 -12.87
N ILE A 743 -16.21 8.32 -13.76
CA ILE A 743 -15.97 7.04 -14.41
C ILE A 743 -15.52 5.96 -13.43
N GLU A 744 -14.95 6.37 -12.30
CA GLU A 744 -14.56 5.49 -11.19
C GLU A 744 -15.65 5.47 -10.12
N SER A 745 -15.75 4.37 -9.40
CA SER A 745 -16.82 4.17 -8.43
C SER A 745 -16.53 4.73 -7.04
N ASP A 746 -15.30 5.10 -6.75
CA ASP A 746 -14.84 5.55 -5.44
C ASP A 746 -14.21 6.95 -5.43
N GLU A 747 -14.06 7.50 -4.20
CA GLU A 747 -13.44 8.80 -3.97
C GLU A 747 -11.97 8.85 -4.42
N MET A 748 -11.26 7.73 -4.33
CA MET A 748 -9.84 7.68 -4.64
C MET A 748 -9.55 7.71 -6.15
N GLY A 749 -10.52 7.36 -6.97
CA GLY A 749 -10.43 7.40 -8.43
C GLY A 749 -10.99 8.67 -9.08
N ILE A 750 -11.65 9.54 -8.31
CA ILE A 750 -12.36 10.71 -8.85
C ILE A 750 -11.47 11.65 -9.66
N TYR A 751 -10.19 11.82 -9.29
CA TYR A 751 -9.24 12.66 -10.03
C TYR A 751 -9.00 12.18 -11.46
N LYS A 752 -9.21 10.90 -11.77
CA LYS A 752 -9.16 10.37 -13.13
C LYS A 752 -10.31 10.92 -13.99
N SER A 753 -11.47 11.12 -13.37
CA SER A 753 -12.60 11.75 -14.05
C SER A 753 -12.34 13.22 -14.32
N PHE A 754 -11.70 13.95 -13.41
CA PHE A 754 -11.23 15.29 -13.71
C PHE A 754 -10.27 15.32 -14.91
N ASN A 755 -9.38 14.33 -15.00
CA ASN A 755 -8.48 14.19 -16.13
C ASN A 755 -9.26 13.95 -17.43
N TYR A 756 -10.15 12.95 -17.43
CA TYR A 756 -10.94 12.57 -18.61
C TYR A 756 -11.89 13.66 -19.08
N GLU A 757 -12.61 14.30 -18.17
CA GLU A 757 -13.63 15.31 -18.50
C GLU A 757 -13.02 16.69 -18.83
N ILE A 758 -11.88 17.03 -18.21
CA ILE A 758 -11.31 18.37 -18.28
C ILE A 758 -9.88 18.37 -18.83
N PHE A 759 -8.93 17.78 -18.11
CA PHE A 759 -7.50 17.99 -18.37
C PHE A 759 -6.99 17.44 -19.70
N GLU A 760 -7.59 16.37 -20.20
CA GLU A 760 -7.26 15.83 -21.54
C GLU A 760 -7.85 16.64 -22.68
N ARG A 761 -8.93 17.36 -22.45
CA ARG A 761 -9.79 17.90 -23.51
C ARG A 761 -9.64 19.40 -23.71
N ARG A 762 -9.39 20.17 -22.65
CA ARG A 762 -9.50 21.62 -22.68
C ARG A 762 -8.52 22.35 -21.77
N LYS A 763 -8.29 23.61 -22.07
CA LYS A 763 -7.60 24.49 -21.13
C LYS A 763 -8.38 24.59 -19.84
N SER A 764 -7.68 24.69 -18.71
CA SER A 764 -8.29 24.75 -17.40
C SER A 764 -7.39 25.47 -16.41
N VAL A 765 -7.98 25.96 -15.35
CA VAL A 765 -7.26 26.55 -14.20
C VAL A 765 -7.50 25.66 -12.99
N VAL A 766 -6.46 25.30 -12.29
CA VAL A 766 -6.54 24.52 -11.06
C VAL A 766 -6.01 25.34 -9.91
N MET A 767 -6.81 25.50 -8.87
CA MET A 767 -6.44 26.17 -7.63
C MET A 767 -6.53 25.17 -6.47
N ALA A 768 -5.38 24.67 -6.03
CA ALA A 768 -5.28 23.76 -4.91
C ALA A 768 -4.94 24.54 -3.62
N PHE A 769 -5.95 24.80 -2.80
CA PHE A 769 -5.80 25.55 -1.54
C PHE A 769 -5.34 24.66 -0.40
N ASP A 770 -5.90 23.46 -0.30
CA ASP A 770 -5.61 22.51 0.77
C ASP A 770 -6.00 21.08 0.36
N GLY A 771 -5.48 20.11 1.07
CA GLY A 771 -5.82 18.70 0.91
C GLY A 771 -4.64 17.80 1.23
N ASN A 772 -4.88 16.49 1.08
CA ASN A 772 -3.88 15.46 1.31
C ASN A 772 -3.49 14.76 -0.01
N TRP A 773 -3.12 13.48 0.08
CA TRP A 773 -2.74 12.68 -1.08
C TRP A 773 -3.70 12.78 -2.28
N PRO A 774 -5.05 12.80 -2.12
CA PRO A 774 -5.95 12.99 -3.26
C PRO A 774 -5.73 14.29 -4.03
N VAL A 775 -5.48 15.42 -3.34
CA VAL A 775 -5.19 16.70 -4.03
C VAL A 775 -3.86 16.64 -4.78
N SER A 776 -2.86 15.98 -4.23
CA SER A 776 -1.58 15.74 -4.90
C SER A 776 -1.76 14.96 -6.21
N ASN A 777 -2.67 14.00 -6.23
CA ASN A 777 -3.01 13.23 -7.44
C ASN A 777 -3.82 14.06 -8.43
N LEU A 778 -4.76 14.89 -7.98
CA LEU A 778 -5.48 15.82 -8.84
C LEU A 778 -4.51 16.75 -9.58
N VAL A 779 -3.56 17.33 -8.86
CA VAL A 779 -2.49 18.18 -9.43
C VAL A 779 -1.62 17.40 -10.43
N GLN A 780 -1.29 16.14 -10.12
CA GLN A 780 -0.55 15.29 -11.05
C GLN A 780 -1.34 14.99 -12.33
N GLU A 781 -2.62 14.71 -12.22
CA GLU A 781 -3.48 14.48 -13.38
C GLU A 781 -3.65 15.75 -14.22
N ALA A 782 -3.77 16.92 -13.59
CA ALA A 782 -3.80 18.19 -14.29
C ALA A 782 -2.52 18.46 -15.09
N LYS A 783 -1.36 18.18 -14.52
CA LYS A 783 -0.06 18.29 -15.22
C LYS A 783 0.06 17.31 -16.39
N ASN A 784 -0.46 16.10 -16.22
CA ASN A 784 -0.34 15.06 -17.25
C ASN A 784 -1.34 15.22 -18.41
N GLY A 785 -2.40 16.04 -18.24
CA GLY A 785 -3.42 16.27 -19.25
C GLY A 785 -2.91 17.08 -20.44
N LYS A 786 -3.46 16.82 -21.63
CA LYS A 786 -3.09 17.51 -22.88
C LYS A 786 -3.70 18.90 -23.00
N GLY A 787 -4.71 19.22 -22.21
CA GLY A 787 -5.41 20.50 -22.23
C GLY A 787 -4.59 21.69 -21.71
N LYS A 788 -3.36 21.48 -21.22
CA LYS A 788 -2.46 22.53 -20.72
C LYS A 788 -3.06 23.32 -19.56
N ALA A 789 -3.40 22.62 -18.49
CA ALA A 789 -3.89 23.25 -17.28
C ALA A 789 -2.86 24.21 -16.67
N LYS A 790 -3.32 25.39 -16.23
CA LYS A 790 -2.55 26.28 -15.37
C LYS A 790 -2.82 25.90 -13.93
N ILE A 791 -1.77 25.53 -13.19
CA ILE A 791 -1.91 24.88 -11.88
C ILE A 791 -1.28 25.76 -10.81
N TYR A 792 -2.10 26.23 -9.87
CA TYR A 792 -1.71 27.04 -8.72
C TYR A 792 -1.90 26.24 -7.44
N VAL A 793 -0.85 26.13 -6.63
CA VAL A 793 -0.86 25.32 -5.40
C VAL A 793 -0.43 26.14 -4.20
N ASN A 794 -1.17 26.02 -3.12
CA ASN A 794 -0.82 26.68 -1.86
C ASN A 794 0.37 26.00 -1.20
N GLU A 795 1.50 26.68 -1.16
CA GLU A 795 2.75 26.14 -0.59
C GLU A 795 2.77 26.07 0.94
N GLU A 796 1.80 26.65 1.64
CA GLU A 796 1.64 26.51 3.09
C GLU A 796 1.15 25.10 3.48
N THR A 797 0.53 24.40 2.57
CA THR A 797 0.13 22.99 2.76
C THR A 797 1.31 22.07 2.44
N PRO A 798 1.83 21.29 3.39
CA PRO A 798 3.07 20.51 3.20
C PRO A 798 3.04 19.61 1.97
N ILE A 799 1.94 18.90 1.73
CA ILE A 799 1.82 17.96 0.61
C ILE A 799 1.78 18.68 -0.75
N LEU A 800 1.20 19.89 -0.79
CA LEU A 800 1.16 20.72 -1.99
C LEU A 800 2.52 21.39 -2.23
N SER A 801 3.19 21.84 -1.17
CA SER A 801 4.56 22.36 -1.24
C SER A 801 5.53 21.32 -1.82
N ASP A 802 5.46 20.09 -1.35
CA ASP A 802 6.29 19.01 -1.88
C ASP A 802 5.93 18.64 -3.31
N LYS A 803 4.66 18.68 -3.65
CA LYS A 803 4.20 18.48 -5.02
C LYS A 803 4.68 19.57 -5.96
N ALA A 804 4.65 20.83 -5.53
CA ALA A 804 5.18 21.97 -6.29
C ALA A 804 6.68 21.80 -6.57
N LYS A 805 7.46 21.42 -5.54
CA LYS A 805 8.91 21.14 -5.70
C LYS A 805 9.16 19.98 -6.68
N THR A 806 8.35 18.94 -6.63
CA THR A 806 8.49 17.75 -7.51
C THR A 806 8.17 18.07 -8.96
N LEU A 807 7.16 18.89 -9.21
CA LEU A 807 6.69 19.24 -10.57
C LEU A 807 7.39 20.47 -11.15
N GLY A 808 8.08 21.27 -10.33
CA GLY A 808 8.85 22.43 -10.77
C GLY A 808 8.01 23.42 -11.57
N GLY A 809 8.54 23.91 -12.70
CA GLY A 809 7.89 24.91 -13.55
C GLY A 809 6.52 24.56 -14.15
N TYR A 810 6.00 23.35 -13.89
CA TYR A 810 4.63 22.97 -14.29
C TYR A 810 3.56 23.48 -13.33
N VAL A 811 3.94 23.89 -12.13
CA VAL A 811 3.03 24.37 -11.08
C VAL A 811 3.52 25.72 -10.59
N ILE A 812 2.58 26.59 -10.28
CA ILE A 812 2.84 27.93 -9.75
C ILE A 812 2.51 27.86 -8.23
N PRO A 813 3.53 27.86 -7.37
CA PRO A 813 3.28 27.92 -5.93
C PRO A 813 2.78 29.31 -5.54
N PHE A 814 1.85 29.36 -4.59
CA PHE A 814 1.40 30.61 -3.99
C PHE A 814 1.21 30.46 -2.48
N ASN A 815 1.30 31.59 -1.80
CA ASN A 815 0.93 31.73 -0.42
C ASN A 815 -0.36 32.52 -0.33
N VAL A 816 -1.34 32.09 0.46
CA VAL A 816 -2.64 32.77 0.58
C VAL A 816 -2.53 34.22 1.07
N ARG A 817 -1.41 34.59 1.72
CA ARG A 817 -1.10 35.94 2.17
C ARG A 817 -0.63 36.88 1.04
N GLN A 818 -0.32 36.33 -0.13
CA GLN A 818 0.11 37.11 -1.30
C GLN A 818 -1.05 37.26 -2.28
N ASN A 819 -1.12 38.38 -2.98
CA ASN A 819 -2.14 38.59 -3.99
C ASN A 819 -1.81 37.79 -5.25
N ILE A 820 -2.31 36.56 -5.33
CA ILE A 820 -2.14 35.67 -6.49
C ILE A 820 -3.13 35.97 -7.62
N VAL A 821 -4.21 36.69 -7.32
CA VAL A 821 -5.34 36.89 -8.27
C VAL A 821 -4.90 37.60 -9.52
N GLU A 822 -4.13 38.68 -9.41
CA GLU A 822 -3.60 39.42 -10.57
C GLU A 822 -2.85 38.48 -11.50
N ARG A 823 -1.96 37.68 -10.98
CA ARG A 823 -1.21 36.70 -11.77
C ARG A 823 -2.10 35.66 -12.43
N ILE A 824 -3.13 35.16 -11.73
CA ILE A 824 -4.09 34.20 -12.31
C ILE A 824 -4.81 34.84 -13.50
N LEU A 825 -5.23 36.11 -13.38
CA LEU A 825 -5.92 36.83 -14.44
C LEU A 825 -4.98 37.16 -15.62
N GLU A 826 -3.74 37.53 -15.35
CA GLU A 826 -2.71 37.76 -16.38
C GLU A 826 -2.36 36.47 -17.13
N ASP A 827 -2.19 35.38 -16.41
CA ASP A 827 -1.87 34.05 -16.99
C ASP A 827 -3.05 33.46 -17.81
N ASN A 828 -4.30 33.94 -17.56
CA ASN A 828 -5.53 33.42 -18.16
C ASN A 828 -6.44 34.54 -18.64
N PRO A 829 -6.03 35.35 -19.61
CA PRO A 829 -6.82 36.52 -20.06
C PRO A 829 -8.18 36.14 -20.66
N GLU A 830 -8.35 34.90 -21.10
CA GLU A 830 -9.60 34.39 -21.65
C GLU A 830 -10.74 34.31 -20.65
N ILE A 831 -10.46 34.26 -19.33
CA ILE A 831 -11.51 34.20 -18.28
C ILE A 831 -11.88 35.59 -17.72
N VAL A 832 -11.20 36.66 -18.10
CA VAL A 832 -11.34 37.98 -17.50
C VAL A 832 -12.58 38.73 -18.03
N GLU A 833 -13.30 39.41 -17.15
CA GLU A 833 -14.36 40.33 -17.51
C GLU A 833 -13.75 41.54 -18.28
N GLN A 834 -14.12 41.73 -19.54
CA GLN A 834 -13.66 42.92 -20.30
C GLN A 834 -14.27 44.16 -19.64
N SER A 835 -13.41 45.03 -19.08
CA SER A 835 -13.84 46.32 -18.62
C SER A 835 -14.33 47.11 -19.83
N SER A 836 -15.58 47.56 -19.76
CA SER A 836 -16.19 48.46 -20.75
C SER A 836 -15.68 49.91 -20.66
N ASP A 837 -14.44 50.13 -20.23
CA ASP A 837 -13.83 51.44 -20.20
C ASP A 837 -13.12 51.72 -21.53
N VAL A 838 -13.87 52.33 -22.39
CA VAL A 838 -13.40 53.10 -23.52
C VAL A 838 -12.44 54.18 -22.98
N TYR A 839 -11.15 53.92 -23.13
CA TYR A 839 -10.16 55.01 -23.05
C TYR A 839 -10.45 55.98 -24.21
N LYS A 840 -11.18 57.06 -23.91
CA LYS A 840 -11.09 58.27 -24.69
C LYS A 840 -9.66 58.77 -24.56
N ARG A 841 -8.87 58.59 -25.63
CA ARG A 841 -7.68 59.37 -25.86
C ARG A 841 -8.13 60.84 -25.84
N VAL A 842 -7.72 61.53 -24.84
CA VAL A 842 -7.68 63.03 -24.89
C VAL A 842 -6.32 63.33 -25.47
N ASP A 843 -6.34 63.72 -26.77
CA ASP A 843 -5.22 64.40 -27.41
C ASP A 843 -4.99 65.71 -26.69
N LEU A 844 -3.82 65.95 -26.13
CA LEU A 844 -3.18 67.18 -25.88
C LEU A 844 -1.72 67.11 -26.21
#